data_52ad3a38f0ef4985fb44dee8b1eec5a1
#
_entry.id   52ad3a38f0ef4985fb44dee8b1eec5a1
#
_cell.length_a   1.000
_cell.length_b   1.000
_cell.length_c   1.000
_cell.angle_alpha   90.00
_cell.angle_beta   90.00
_cell.angle_gamma   90.00
#
_symmetry.space_group_name_H-M   'P 1'
#
loop_
_entity.id
_entity.type
_entity.pdbx_description
1 polymer ?
#
loop_
_entity_poly.entity_id
_entity_poly.type
_entity_poly.pdbx_seq_one_letter_code
_entity_poly.pdbx_strand_id
1 'polypeptide(L)'
;MVRARHIGVVVAALLAVAGASPGVALADSPPGGVDGVSAVRDGTPLPPGWRLTGGGSAPQLVWRSDRPVPMGDARVEFRAGGRLLGVPRPAADGHTFRLPLGERRLTELRGILPGARPGGLEVWSGGRRLDAREARGAAPAVQPPAPLPANAVDPGKPGGYRTRTGEYALNPVRLPGFPEPVEMRAVVVAPVGASGKRPVALFLHGRHATCYKGRGEVTGDWPCKAGTEPIPSHRGYLRDQRLLASQGYVTVSIAANGINGQDYAAEDGGAQARSSLVRLHLARWADWAENPRTAPQAVREAPRADLSKVLLVGHSRGGEGVNRAALDSLAPPPADQDGYHGRVRWTVRGTVLIGPTVFGQNPVPDVPSVTVLPGCDGDVSDLQGEVYVDGTRAVGNGSALHSAVYVIGANHNFFNSEWTPAQAAAPAEDDFYDEPRHPDPVCGKRAATRLSADRQHRAGSTYIAAAARLFLAGDDRVRPLLDGSGKRAPSADPARVLSHAVGARRSGGFLPDGGVSVTGGKLCAAVDPSPARGCLAANTKGASPHFARWETDRETGRQAVALRWTRAGSPARVTLGKPVSLSGSTALTLRVFVPPNTRGTRMDVSLTDTSGKKAKLGGVTLDGLPGSERTASYWAREVRVPLAAAGRAGLKLGSVKSLELTSRSATGRAWLMDAWGWRAGTPAVRVEALPRVDVGRTTVAEGDSGTRTYRVPVRVSGRGGSGQVRVYVVDPVTGRATDRLVTVRPGGHDADVPVEVRGNTRYGTDVSHDVLVKAVRGAVVGSYRGGLTVRDDDPAPTMTLTPVAAKVTEGQSLKWRLTLSEPVDVDMDAWFGLAPATAPELSTKDVPATWLRDQSGEKPDPERPLSKVAGLWLWADIPAGRTSVELTVPTVKDGVRESTESVRFRQLDPETGKPRTGGLEATGSVLDAS
;
A
#
# COMPACT_ATOMS: atom_id res chain seq x y z
N MET A 1 15.81 45.87 11.51
CA MET A 1 14.46 46.47 11.52
C MET A 1 13.59 45.79 10.48
N VAL A 2 12.43 45.23 10.91
CA VAL A 2 11.20 44.95 10.13
C VAL A 2 11.37 43.81 9.13
N ARG A 3 10.65 42.73 9.17
CA ARG A 3 9.49 42.16 9.87
C ARG A 3 9.45 40.66 9.64
N ALA A 4 9.47 39.90 10.70
CA ALA A 4 8.98 38.52 10.65
C ALA A 4 7.46 38.58 10.82
N ARG A 5 6.70 38.01 9.93
CA ARG A 5 5.33 37.51 10.16
C ARG A 5 4.84 36.74 8.95
N HIS A 6 4.18 35.65 9.24
CA HIS A 6 3.40 34.76 8.35
C HIS A 6 4.17 33.58 7.74
N ILE A 7 4.51 32.61 8.57
CA ILE A 7 4.62 31.19 8.21
C ILE A 7 3.95 30.45 9.36
N GLY A 8 2.70 30.15 9.22
CA GLY A 8 1.96 29.48 10.30
C GLY A 8 0.63 28.85 9.92
N VAL A 9 0.22 28.85 8.66
CA VAL A 9 -1.13 28.34 8.30
C VAL A 9 -1.13 27.34 7.12
N VAL A 10 0.00 27.05 6.49
CA VAL A 10 0.00 26.23 5.24
C VAL A 10 0.11 24.71 5.47
N VAL A 11 0.25 24.22 6.71
CA VAL A 11 0.52 22.78 6.96
C VAL A 11 -0.75 21.93 7.12
N ALA A 12 -1.91 22.52 7.37
CA ALA A 12 -3.12 21.74 7.68
C ALA A 12 -3.91 21.21 6.46
N ALA A 13 -3.80 21.86 5.29
CA ALA A 13 -4.63 21.53 4.13
C ALA A 13 -4.04 20.45 3.17
N LEU A 14 -2.75 20.15 3.27
CA LEU A 14 -2.07 19.22 2.34
C LEU A 14 -2.19 17.72 2.71
N LEU A 15 -2.89 17.38 3.78
CA LEU A 15 -2.97 15.99 4.30
C LEU A 15 -4.22 15.21 3.91
N ALA A 16 -5.10 15.76 3.10
CA ALA A 16 -6.40 15.12 2.86
C ALA A 16 -6.39 13.99 1.82
N VAL A 17 -5.36 13.81 1.01
CA VAL A 17 -5.38 12.86 -0.11
C VAL A 17 -4.14 11.98 -0.26
N ALA A 18 -3.15 12.08 0.62
CA ALA A 18 -2.04 11.12 0.59
C ALA A 18 -2.53 9.74 1.00
N GLY A 19 -2.38 8.76 0.14
CA GLY A 19 -2.61 7.34 0.45
C GLY A 19 -1.91 6.99 1.76
N ALA A 20 -2.70 6.55 2.73
CA ALA A 20 -2.28 6.40 4.10
C ALA A 20 -1.07 5.47 4.25
N SER A 21 0.07 6.06 4.51
CA SER A 21 1.11 5.38 5.27
C SER A 21 0.87 5.67 6.75
N PRO A 22 0.87 4.69 7.63
CA PRO A 22 0.76 4.94 9.07
C PRO A 22 2.01 5.69 9.53
N GLY A 23 1.86 6.99 9.77
CA GLY A 23 2.87 7.80 10.43
C GLY A 23 2.90 7.48 11.92
N VAL A 24 4.08 7.30 12.46
CA VAL A 24 4.31 7.22 13.91
C VAL A 24 4.21 8.64 14.46
N ALA A 25 3.18 8.90 15.24
CA ALA A 25 3.16 10.07 16.10
C ALA A 25 3.69 9.64 17.48
N LEU A 26 4.65 10.34 17.99
CA LEU A 26 5.19 10.12 19.33
C LEU A 26 4.45 10.97 20.35
N ALA A 27 4.33 10.34 21.49
CA ALA A 27 3.53 10.71 22.62
C ALA A 27 4.09 11.87 23.43
N ASP A 28 3.18 12.62 24.06
CA ASP A 28 3.24 12.83 25.49
C ASP A 28 1.83 12.62 26.03
N SER A 29 1.74 11.73 26.99
CA SER A 29 0.49 11.32 27.63
C SER A 29 0.18 12.21 28.85
N PRO A 30 -1.08 12.37 29.20
CA PRO A 30 -1.49 11.83 30.48
C PRO A 30 -2.77 10.99 30.42
N PRO A 31 -3.07 10.29 31.50
CA PRO A 31 -3.90 9.11 31.49
C PRO A 31 -5.37 9.41 31.70
N GLY A 32 -6.21 8.50 31.31
CA GLY A 32 -7.52 8.39 31.92
C GLY A 32 -8.69 8.49 30.97
N GLY A 33 -9.15 7.39 30.59
CA GLY A 33 -10.50 6.82 30.55
C GLY A 33 -11.60 7.60 29.91
N VAL A 34 -12.42 6.96 29.39
CA VAL A 34 -13.83 6.57 29.53
C VAL A 34 -14.52 6.40 28.19
N ASP A 35 -15.16 5.24 28.10
CA ASP A 35 -15.96 4.80 26.98
C ASP A 35 -17.26 5.61 26.86
N GLY A 36 -17.34 6.47 25.84
CA GLY A 36 -18.59 7.12 25.46
C GLY A 36 -19.28 6.34 24.33
N VAL A 37 -20.48 5.92 24.52
CA VAL A 37 -21.34 5.28 23.50
C VAL A 37 -21.89 6.38 22.60
N SER A 38 -21.60 6.35 21.30
CA SER A 38 -22.18 7.27 20.32
C SER A 38 -23.25 6.57 19.49
N ALA A 39 -24.45 7.14 19.47
CA ALA A 39 -25.52 6.75 18.55
C ALA A 39 -25.49 7.62 17.28
N VAL A 40 -25.75 7.00 16.14
CA VAL A 40 -26.13 7.74 14.93
C VAL A 40 -27.52 8.34 15.15
N ARG A 41 -27.81 9.49 14.58
CA ARG A 41 -29.03 10.31 14.78
C ARG A 41 -30.36 9.54 14.72
N ASP A 42 -30.39 8.28 14.29
CA ASP A 42 -31.58 7.42 14.21
C ASP A 42 -31.63 6.30 15.26
N GLY A 43 -30.88 6.42 16.35
CA GLY A 43 -31.00 5.49 17.49
C GLY A 43 -30.40 4.09 17.28
N THR A 44 -29.70 3.80 16.19
CA THR A 44 -29.04 2.50 15.98
C THR A 44 -27.66 2.49 16.67
N PRO A 45 -27.42 1.63 17.67
CA PRO A 45 -26.13 1.58 18.35
C PRO A 45 -25.05 1.05 17.40
N LEU A 46 -23.89 1.70 17.37
CA LEU A 46 -22.72 1.20 16.65
C LEU A 46 -22.14 -0.04 17.35
N PRO A 47 -21.46 -0.94 16.62
CA PRO A 47 -20.80 -2.08 17.23
C PRO A 47 -19.74 -1.67 18.28
N PRO A 48 -19.40 -2.55 19.25
CA PRO A 48 -18.39 -2.26 20.25
C PRO A 48 -17.06 -1.78 19.66
N GLY A 49 -16.48 -0.76 20.26
CA GLY A 49 -15.25 -0.13 19.79
C GLY A 49 -15.42 0.93 18.69
N TRP A 50 -16.62 1.02 18.12
CA TRP A 50 -16.93 2.03 17.09
C TRP A 50 -17.66 3.23 17.68
N ARG A 51 -17.35 4.41 17.15
CA ARG A 51 -18.07 5.65 17.45
C ARG A 51 -18.00 6.59 16.25
N LEU A 52 -19.01 7.43 16.13
CA LEU A 52 -19.03 8.56 15.22
C LEU A 52 -18.70 9.79 16.06
N THR A 53 -17.68 10.54 15.67
CA THR A 53 -17.25 11.78 16.35
C THR A 53 -17.20 12.90 15.34
N GLY A 54 -17.35 14.16 15.79
CA GLY A 54 -17.43 15.30 14.90
C GLY A 54 -18.83 15.46 14.32
N GLY A 55 -19.42 16.66 14.51
CA GLY A 55 -20.66 17.08 13.85
C GLY A 55 -20.31 17.96 12.63
N GLY A 56 -21.27 18.13 11.73
CA GLY A 56 -21.16 19.08 10.62
C GLY A 56 -20.10 18.72 9.56
N SER A 57 -19.22 19.64 9.26
CA SER A 57 -18.29 19.59 8.13
C SER A 57 -17.25 18.46 8.17
N ALA A 58 -17.04 17.80 9.32
CA ALA A 58 -16.02 16.76 9.44
C ALA A 58 -16.41 15.58 10.34
N PRO A 59 -17.52 14.86 10.10
CA PRO A 59 -17.83 13.65 10.85
C PRO A 59 -16.71 12.63 10.64
N GLN A 60 -16.28 12.00 11.73
CA GLN A 60 -15.25 10.96 11.72
C GLN A 60 -15.82 9.66 12.26
N LEU A 61 -15.63 8.59 11.51
CA LEU A 61 -15.85 7.25 12.01
C LEU A 61 -14.58 6.80 12.75
N VAL A 62 -14.73 6.53 14.04
CA VAL A 62 -13.62 6.16 14.91
C VAL A 62 -13.82 4.72 15.36
N TRP A 63 -12.76 3.95 15.31
CA TRP A 63 -12.68 2.63 15.89
C TRP A 63 -11.50 2.53 16.84
N ARG A 64 -11.70 1.89 18.00
CA ARG A 64 -10.66 1.62 18.99
C ARG A 64 -10.49 0.12 19.17
N SER A 65 -9.25 -0.35 18.99
CA SER A 65 -8.85 -1.72 19.20
C SER A 65 -8.56 -2.00 20.68
N ASP A 66 -8.92 -3.17 21.18
CA ASP A 66 -8.56 -3.64 22.53
C ASP A 66 -7.05 -3.89 22.68
N ARG A 67 -6.33 -4.06 21.56
CA ARG A 67 -4.87 -4.29 21.51
C ARG A 67 -4.23 -3.34 20.53
N PRO A 68 -2.95 -2.97 20.71
CA PRO A 68 -2.23 -2.19 19.72
C PRO A 68 -2.26 -2.91 18.37
N VAL A 69 -2.55 -2.20 17.30
CA VAL A 69 -2.40 -2.72 15.93
C VAL A 69 -0.92 -2.53 15.56
N PRO A 70 -0.18 -3.61 15.23
CA PRO A 70 1.22 -3.51 14.89
C PRO A 70 1.49 -2.51 13.77
N MET A 71 2.60 -1.78 13.88
CA MET A 71 3.06 -0.89 12.82
C MET A 71 3.55 -1.71 11.62
N GLY A 72 2.97 -1.45 10.45
CA GLY A 72 3.34 -2.10 9.20
C GLY A 72 2.83 -1.31 8.00
N ASP A 73 3.09 -1.80 6.80
CA ASP A 73 2.54 -1.27 5.56
C ASP A 73 1.17 -1.89 5.22
N ALA A 74 0.68 -2.83 6.05
CA ALA A 74 -0.68 -3.36 5.96
C ALA A 74 -1.70 -2.26 6.31
N ARG A 75 -2.50 -1.89 5.34
CA ARG A 75 -3.54 -0.87 5.52
C ARG A 75 -4.61 -1.35 6.49
N VAL A 76 -4.94 -0.53 7.48
CA VAL A 76 -6.19 -0.69 8.22
C VAL A 76 -7.30 -0.14 7.33
N GLU A 77 -8.35 -0.92 7.13
CA GLU A 77 -9.48 -0.57 6.28
C GLU A 77 -10.77 -0.62 7.07
N PHE A 78 -11.58 0.44 6.99
CA PHE A 78 -12.95 0.43 7.46
C PHE A 78 -13.88 0.01 6.33
N ARG A 79 -14.72 -0.97 6.59
CA ARG A 79 -15.69 -1.51 5.64
C ARG A 79 -17.10 -1.54 6.22
N ALA A 80 -18.10 -1.48 5.36
CA ALA A 80 -19.49 -1.68 5.71
C ALA A 80 -20.18 -2.57 4.68
N GLY A 81 -20.78 -3.66 5.13
CA GLY A 81 -21.41 -4.65 4.27
C GLY A 81 -20.44 -5.21 3.21
N GLY A 82 -19.16 -5.41 3.56
CA GLY A 82 -18.11 -5.86 2.65
C GLY A 82 -17.56 -4.80 1.70
N ARG A 83 -18.08 -3.57 1.70
CA ARG A 83 -17.59 -2.45 0.87
C ARG A 83 -16.56 -1.64 1.66
N LEU A 84 -15.50 -1.17 1.02
CA LEU A 84 -14.52 -0.27 1.59
C LEU A 84 -15.14 1.12 1.80
N LEU A 85 -15.21 1.57 3.06
CA LEU A 85 -15.55 2.95 3.41
C LEU A 85 -14.34 3.87 3.26
N GLY A 86 -13.17 3.39 3.64
CA GLY A 86 -11.92 4.13 3.51
C GLY A 86 -10.79 3.55 4.37
N VAL A 87 -9.65 4.22 4.31
CA VAL A 87 -8.45 3.91 5.09
C VAL A 87 -8.36 4.94 6.23
N PRO A 88 -8.57 4.52 7.50
CA PRO A 88 -8.52 5.43 8.63
C PRO A 88 -7.08 5.84 8.96
N ARG A 89 -6.92 6.99 9.60
CA ARG A 89 -5.64 7.44 10.15
C ARG A 89 -5.45 6.87 11.55
N PRO A 90 -4.28 6.27 11.86
CA PRO A 90 -3.97 5.84 13.21
C PRO A 90 -3.70 7.05 14.11
N ALA A 91 -4.13 6.96 15.38
CA ALA A 91 -3.66 7.85 16.42
C ALA A 91 -2.33 7.36 17.01
N ALA A 92 -1.65 8.22 17.75
CA ALA A 92 -0.37 7.91 18.40
C ALA A 92 -0.42 6.73 19.38
N ASP A 93 -1.61 6.43 19.93
CA ASP A 93 -1.81 5.33 20.89
C ASP A 93 -1.75 3.92 20.28
N GLY A 94 -1.64 3.82 18.92
CA GLY A 94 -1.66 2.54 18.20
C GLY A 94 -2.97 1.75 18.31
N HIS A 95 -3.96 2.28 19.05
CA HIS A 95 -5.27 1.65 19.29
C HIS A 95 -6.40 2.33 18.53
N THR A 96 -6.31 3.63 18.32
CA THR A 96 -7.41 4.45 17.79
C THR A 96 -7.19 4.77 16.33
N PHE A 97 -8.21 4.55 15.53
CA PHE A 97 -8.20 4.78 14.08
C PHE A 97 -9.36 5.69 13.71
N ARG A 98 -9.12 6.76 12.94
CA ARG A 98 -10.08 7.78 12.56
C ARG A 98 -10.22 7.88 11.05
N LEU A 99 -11.44 7.79 10.55
CA LEU A 99 -11.75 7.98 9.13
C LEU A 99 -12.64 9.21 8.96
N PRO A 100 -12.18 10.29 8.35
CA PRO A 100 -13.04 11.40 7.96
C PRO A 100 -14.11 10.91 6.96
N LEU A 101 -15.36 11.29 7.22
CA LEU A 101 -16.50 10.94 6.36
C LEU A 101 -16.99 12.21 5.67
N GLY A 102 -16.86 12.31 4.35
CA GLY A 102 -17.62 13.29 3.58
C GLY A 102 -19.11 12.91 3.54
N GLU A 103 -19.98 13.84 3.19
CA GLU A 103 -21.44 13.69 3.20
C GLU A 103 -21.95 12.40 2.55
N ARG A 104 -21.36 12.03 1.41
CA ARG A 104 -21.73 10.82 0.69
C ARG A 104 -21.43 9.55 1.50
N ARG A 105 -20.26 9.47 2.14
CA ARG A 105 -19.90 8.31 2.98
C ARG A 105 -20.78 8.24 4.22
N LEU A 106 -21.15 9.39 4.75
CA LEU A 106 -22.10 9.49 5.84
C LEU A 106 -23.50 9.00 5.40
N THR A 107 -23.97 9.39 4.24
CA THR A 107 -25.24 8.93 3.64
C THR A 107 -25.19 7.43 3.31
N GLU A 108 -24.09 6.93 2.74
CA GLU A 108 -23.88 5.49 2.52
C GLU A 108 -23.88 4.72 3.84
N LEU A 109 -23.22 5.24 4.88
CA LEU A 109 -23.19 4.65 6.21
C LEU A 109 -24.60 4.63 6.83
N ARG A 110 -25.36 5.73 6.74
CA ARG A 110 -26.76 5.83 7.19
C ARG A 110 -27.68 4.87 6.45
N GLY A 111 -27.47 4.67 5.15
CA GLY A 111 -28.25 3.73 4.32
C GLY A 111 -27.95 2.25 4.64
N ILE A 112 -26.78 1.94 5.19
CA ILE A 112 -26.35 0.58 5.52
C ILE A 112 -26.75 0.20 6.95
N LEU A 113 -26.72 1.13 7.90
CA LEU A 113 -26.97 0.88 9.31
C LEU A 113 -28.41 0.45 9.65
N PRO A 114 -29.50 0.97 9.08
CA PRO A 114 -30.87 0.56 9.41
C PRO A 114 -31.24 -0.83 8.92
N GLY A 115 -30.56 -1.38 7.92
CA GLY A 115 -30.78 -2.73 7.40
C GLY A 115 -29.69 -3.73 7.75
N ALA A 116 -28.63 -3.30 8.42
CA ALA A 116 -27.51 -4.16 8.78
C ALA A 116 -27.82 -4.96 10.05
N ARG A 117 -27.73 -6.29 9.94
CA ARG A 117 -27.60 -7.14 11.12
C ARG A 117 -26.45 -6.63 12.00
N PRO A 118 -26.48 -6.82 13.34
CA PRO A 118 -25.36 -6.48 14.21
C PRO A 118 -24.08 -7.06 13.62
N GLY A 119 -23.17 -6.19 13.12
CA GLY A 119 -21.96 -6.63 12.41
C GLY A 119 -21.70 -5.96 11.05
N GLY A 120 -22.49 -4.93 10.67
CA GLY A 120 -22.36 -4.26 9.37
C GLY A 120 -21.07 -3.45 9.17
N LEU A 121 -20.46 -2.94 10.23
CA LEU A 121 -19.14 -2.29 10.20
C LEU A 121 -18.05 -3.31 10.47
N GLU A 122 -16.94 -3.16 9.78
CA GLU A 122 -15.81 -4.09 9.82
C GLU A 122 -14.49 -3.33 9.75
N VAL A 123 -13.53 -3.74 10.57
CA VAL A 123 -12.12 -3.29 10.48
C VAL A 123 -11.25 -4.40 9.96
N TRP A 124 -10.51 -4.11 8.93
CA TRP A 124 -9.61 -5.07 8.31
C TRP A 124 -8.17 -4.53 8.28
N SER A 125 -7.19 -5.39 8.48
CA SER A 125 -5.77 -5.11 8.24
C SER A 125 -5.07 -6.40 7.85
N GLY A 126 -4.25 -6.36 6.81
CA GLY A 126 -3.51 -7.53 6.36
C GLY A 126 -4.41 -8.73 6.04
N GLY A 127 -5.59 -8.50 5.44
CA GLY A 127 -6.57 -9.56 5.18
C GLY A 127 -7.26 -10.12 6.44
N ARG A 128 -7.02 -9.52 7.60
CA ARG A 128 -7.60 -9.92 8.88
C ARG A 128 -8.69 -8.94 9.31
N ARG A 129 -9.80 -9.46 9.82
CA ARG A 129 -10.82 -8.66 10.49
C ARG A 129 -10.43 -8.43 11.95
N LEU A 130 -10.21 -7.18 12.34
CA LEU A 130 -9.70 -6.81 13.66
C LEU A 130 -10.80 -6.68 14.73
N ASP A 131 -12.05 -6.41 14.33
CA ASP A 131 -13.22 -6.25 15.19
C ASP A 131 -14.12 -7.51 15.28
N ALA A 132 -13.70 -8.64 14.71
CA ALA A 132 -14.47 -9.88 14.75
C ALA A 132 -14.49 -10.48 16.17
N ARG A 133 -15.67 -10.81 16.67
CA ARG A 133 -15.80 -11.74 17.79
C ARG A 133 -15.39 -13.14 17.33
N GLU A 134 -14.66 -13.84 18.18
CA GLU A 134 -14.04 -15.15 17.92
C GLU A 134 -15.01 -16.15 17.26
N ALA A 135 -14.69 -16.66 16.07
CA ALA A 135 -15.38 -17.80 15.50
C ALA A 135 -14.94 -19.09 16.24
N ARG A 136 -15.87 -19.93 16.62
CA ARG A 136 -15.59 -21.23 17.26
C ARG A 136 -15.31 -22.29 16.20
N GLY A 137 -14.11 -22.86 16.21
CA GLY A 137 -13.71 -24.00 15.38
C GLY A 137 -12.27 -23.93 14.89
N ALA A 138 -11.46 -24.97 15.15
CA ALA A 138 -10.13 -25.09 14.55
C ALA A 138 -10.28 -25.47 13.08
N ALA A 139 -9.65 -24.71 12.19
CA ALA A 139 -9.59 -25.08 10.77
C ALA A 139 -8.69 -26.32 10.57
N PRO A 140 -8.98 -27.19 9.57
CA PRO A 140 -8.15 -28.37 9.30
C PRO A 140 -6.69 -27.97 9.02
N ALA A 141 -5.74 -28.76 9.54
CA ALA A 141 -4.32 -28.55 9.28
C ALA A 141 -4.00 -28.67 7.79
N VAL A 142 -3.29 -27.69 7.25
CA VAL A 142 -2.85 -27.65 5.85
C VAL A 142 -1.42 -28.15 5.75
N GLN A 143 -1.17 -29.08 4.83
CA GLN A 143 0.16 -29.64 4.59
C GLN A 143 0.89 -28.88 3.47
N PRO A 144 2.22 -28.68 3.59
CA PRO A 144 3.01 -28.11 2.52
C PRO A 144 2.98 -29.03 1.29
N PRO A 145 3.11 -28.50 0.06
CA PRO A 145 3.20 -29.32 -1.14
C PRO A 145 4.48 -30.18 -1.13
N ALA A 146 4.47 -31.26 -1.91
CA ALA A 146 5.66 -32.08 -2.10
C ALA A 146 6.83 -31.23 -2.66
N PRO A 147 8.08 -31.57 -2.29
CA PRO A 147 9.24 -30.85 -2.82
C PRO A 147 9.38 -31.03 -4.33
N LEU A 148 9.73 -29.97 -5.02
CA LEU A 148 10.08 -30.01 -6.44
C LEU A 148 11.42 -30.78 -6.64
N PRO A 149 11.68 -31.32 -7.84
CA PRO A 149 12.98 -31.89 -8.17
C PRO A 149 14.11 -30.89 -7.94
N ALA A 150 15.24 -31.38 -7.41
CA ALA A 150 16.41 -30.53 -7.16
C ALA A 150 16.98 -29.96 -8.47
N ASN A 151 17.44 -28.73 -8.46
CA ASN A 151 18.23 -28.15 -9.52
C ASN A 151 19.67 -28.72 -9.46
N ALA A 152 20.31 -28.85 -10.62
CA ALA A 152 21.67 -29.36 -10.70
C ALA A 152 22.71 -28.47 -10.03
N VAL A 153 22.48 -27.14 -10.07
CA VAL A 153 23.32 -26.14 -9.40
C VAL A 153 22.55 -25.54 -8.24
N ASP A 154 23.16 -25.58 -7.06
CA ASP A 154 22.63 -25.01 -5.83
C ASP A 154 23.32 -23.68 -5.52
N PRO A 155 22.64 -22.54 -5.74
CA PRO A 155 23.24 -21.21 -5.53
C PRO A 155 23.42 -20.84 -4.07
N GLY A 156 22.76 -21.52 -3.13
CA GLY A 156 22.88 -21.26 -1.70
C GLY A 156 24.15 -21.89 -1.06
N LYS A 157 24.95 -22.63 -1.82
CA LYS A 157 26.25 -23.14 -1.33
C LYS A 157 27.28 -22.02 -1.26
N PRO A 158 28.01 -21.88 -0.15
CA PRO A 158 29.12 -20.94 -0.06
C PRO A 158 30.16 -21.16 -1.18
N GLY A 159 30.76 -20.06 -1.62
CA GLY A 159 31.90 -20.10 -2.54
C GLY A 159 33.24 -20.32 -1.82
N GLY A 160 34.33 -20.24 -2.56
CA GLY A 160 35.69 -20.53 -2.04
C GLY A 160 36.39 -19.35 -1.33
N TYR A 161 35.81 -18.15 -1.32
CA TYR A 161 36.47 -17.00 -0.71
C TYR A 161 36.14 -16.86 0.77
N ARG A 162 37.17 -16.57 1.59
CA ARG A 162 36.95 -16.00 2.91
C ARG A 162 36.38 -14.60 2.74
N THR A 163 35.61 -14.12 3.74
CA THR A 163 34.95 -12.83 3.69
C THR A 163 35.47 -11.89 4.77
N ARG A 164 35.50 -10.59 4.47
CA ARG A 164 35.79 -9.53 5.42
C ARG A 164 34.57 -8.60 5.51
N THR A 165 34.25 -8.19 6.72
CA THR A 165 33.16 -7.21 6.99
C THR A 165 33.79 -5.92 7.50
N GLY A 166 33.31 -4.77 7.00
CA GLY A 166 33.67 -3.44 7.49
C GLY A 166 32.53 -2.47 7.25
N GLU A 167 32.65 -1.27 7.77
CA GLU A 167 31.59 -0.23 7.66
C GLU A 167 32.18 1.09 7.22
N TYR A 168 31.31 1.95 6.68
CA TYR A 168 31.63 3.35 6.47
C TYR A 168 30.44 4.25 6.82
N ALA A 169 30.76 5.48 7.19
CA ALA A 169 29.82 6.58 7.33
C ALA A 169 30.40 7.80 6.59
N LEU A 170 29.54 8.47 5.84
CA LEU A 170 29.84 9.70 5.11
C LEU A 170 28.99 10.82 5.70
N ASN A 171 29.24 12.07 5.25
CA ASN A 171 28.39 13.19 5.61
C ASN A 171 26.94 12.91 5.18
N PRO A 172 25.96 13.21 6.05
CA PRO A 172 24.54 13.08 5.70
C PRO A 172 24.17 13.96 4.49
N VAL A 173 23.12 13.58 3.79
CA VAL A 173 22.64 14.30 2.59
C VAL A 173 21.24 14.86 2.81
N ARG A 174 20.97 16.02 2.23
CA ARG A 174 19.61 16.56 2.16
C ARG A 174 18.93 16.03 0.90
N LEU A 175 17.72 15.51 1.06
CA LEU A 175 16.91 15.04 -0.06
C LEU A 175 15.69 15.95 -0.25
N PRO A 176 15.21 16.14 -1.47
CA PRO A 176 14.02 16.96 -1.75
C PRO A 176 12.81 16.49 -0.92
N GLY A 177 12.11 17.41 -0.29
CA GLY A 177 10.92 17.11 0.52
C GLY A 177 11.18 16.54 1.91
N PHE A 178 12.46 16.35 2.31
CA PHE A 178 12.83 15.84 3.63
C PHE A 178 13.42 16.94 4.50
N PRO A 179 12.81 17.28 5.65
CA PRO A 179 13.27 18.37 6.52
C PRO A 179 14.64 18.09 7.13
N GLU A 180 14.90 16.85 7.57
CA GLU A 180 16.16 16.46 8.21
C GLU A 180 17.09 15.72 7.25
N PRO A 181 18.42 15.91 7.39
CA PRO A 181 19.39 15.18 6.58
C PRO A 181 19.31 13.66 6.79
N VAL A 182 19.50 12.91 5.71
CA VAL A 182 19.49 11.45 5.70
C VAL A 182 20.92 10.94 5.80
N GLU A 183 21.14 9.93 6.62
CA GLU A 183 22.44 9.31 6.83
C GLU A 183 22.98 8.61 5.57
N MET A 184 24.30 8.66 5.40
CA MET A 184 25.05 7.93 4.37
C MET A 184 25.95 6.88 5.03
N ARG A 185 25.35 5.80 5.58
CA ARG A 185 26.05 4.70 6.27
C ARG A 185 25.86 3.39 5.55
N ALA A 186 26.86 2.52 5.62
CA ALA A 186 26.75 1.19 5.03
C ALA A 186 27.65 0.17 5.69
N VAL A 187 27.25 -1.11 5.66
CA VAL A 187 28.10 -2.26 5.93
C VAL A 187 28.53 -2.90 4.63
N VAL A 188 29.82 -3.19 4.52
CA VAL A 188 30.46 -3.80 3.34
C VAL A 188 30.92 -5.20 3.72
N VAL A 189 30.58 -6.20 2.89
CA VAL A 189 31.16 -7.54 2.98
C VAL A 189 31.78 -7.89 1.65
N ALA A 190 33.07 -8.23 1.65
CA ALA A 190 33.85 -8.46 0.46
C ALA A 190 34.69 -9.74 0.53
N PRO A 191 35.01 -10.37 -0.63
CA PRO A 191 35.88 -11.53 -0.70
C PRO A 191 37.33 -11.13 -0.40
N VAL A 192 38.02 -11.93 0.37
CA VAL A 192 39.45 -11.74 0.67
C VAL A 192 40.30 -12.44 -0.40
N GLY A 193 41.28 -11.71 -0.93
CA GLY A 193 42.23 -12.25 -1.92
C GLY A 193 41.65 -12.46 -3.31
N ALA A 194 40.47 -11.97 -3.62
CA ALA A 194 39.90 -12.05 -4.95
C ALA A 194 40.58 -11.05 -5.91
N SER A 195 41.09 -11.53 -7.02
CA SER A 195 41.75 -10.68 -8.03
C SER A 195 40.77 -10.01 -8.98
N GLY A 196 41.16 -8.87 -9.54
CA GLY A 196 40.42 -8.11 -10.56
C GLY A 196 39.20 -7.35 -9.99
N LYS A 197 38.44 -6.74 -10.91
CA LYS A 197 37.19 -6.07 -10.57
C LYS A 197 36.10 -7.09 -10.25
N ARG A 198 35.26 -6.81 -9.23
CA ARG A 198 34.17 -7.70 -8.80
C ARG A 198 32.81 -7.02 -8.91
N PRO A 199 31.79 -7.76 -9.38
CA PRO A 199 30.43 -7.24 -9.44
C PRO A 199 29.95 -6.80 -8.05
N VAL A 200 29.03 -5.84 -8.02
CA VAL A 200 28.50 -5.23 -6.78
C VAL A 200 27.06 -5.66 -6.54
N ALA A 201 26.74 -6.07 -5.31
CA ALA A 201 25.35 -6.21 -4.84
C ALA A 201 25.07 -5.17 -3.76
N LEU A 202 24.14 -4.24 -4.01
CA LEU A 202 23.72 -3.23 -3.06
C LEU A 202 22.37 -3.62 -2.45
N PHE A 203 22.30 -3.59 -1.11
CA PHE A 203 21.10 -3.90 -0.32
C PHE A 203 20.51 -2.63 0.28
N LEU A 204 19.18 -2.55 0.30
CA LEU A 204 18.40 -1.47 0.91
C LEU A 204 17.27 -2.07 1.76
N HIS A 205 17.26 -1.74 3.06
CA HIS A 205 16.20 -2.19 3.95
C HIS A 205 14.90 -1.40 3.73
N GLY A 206 13.80 -1.97 4.20
CA GLY A 206 12.47 -1.39 4.19
C GLY A 206 12.19 -0.48 5.38
N ARG A 207 10.90 -0.26 5.61
CA ARG A 207 10.42 0.53 6.74
C ARG A 207 10.47 -0.29 8.02
N HIS A 208 10.99 0.34 9.07
CA HIS A 208 11.02 -0.16 10.44
C HIS A 208 11.10 1.04 11.37
N ALA A 209 10.90 0.86 12.67
CA ALA A 209 11.27 1.87 13.66
C ALA A 209 12.72 2.33 13.44
N THR A 210 13.02 3.58 13.74
CA THR A 210 14.30 4.22 13.41
C THR A 210 15.28 4.18 14.56
N CYS A 211 14.76 4.31 15.80
CA CYS A 211 15.55 4.40 17.02
C CYS A 211 15.03 3.45 18.09
N TYR A 212 15.89 3.08 19.03
CA TYR A 212 15.53 2.23 20.18
C TYR A 212 16.25 2.66 21.45
N LYS A 213 15.67 2.28 22.60
CA LYS A 213 16.26 2.45 23.93
C LYS A 213 16.19 1.13 24.70
N GLY A 214 17.33 0.65 25.16
CA GLY A 214 17.41 -0.58 25.92
C GLY A 214 16.85 -1.80 25.18
N ARG A 215 16.01 -2.61 25.85
CA ARG A 215 15.36 -3.77 25.25
C ARG A 215 13.86 -3.49 25.04
N GLY A 216 13.49 -3.15 23.79
CA GLY A 216 12.10 -3.20 23.36
C GLY A 216 11.38 -1.86 23.23
N GLU A 217 11.90 -0.75 23.70
CA GLU A 217 11.32 0.57 23.43
C GLU A 217 11.84 1.08 22.07
N VAL A 218 10.96 1.20 21.09
CA VAL A 218 11.31 1.66 19.74
C VAL A 218 10.52 2.91 19.38
N THR A 219 11.15 3.79 18.59
CA THR A 219 10.53 5.04 18.10
C THR A 219 10.73 5.21 16.61
N GLY A 220 9.88 6.06 15.99
CA GLY A 220 10.01 6.49 14.59
C GLY A 220 10.69 7.84 14.42
N ASP A 221 11.32 8.37 15.46
CA ASP A 221 12.00 9.67 15.42
C ASP A 221 13.17 9.68 14.44
N TRP A 222 13.43 10.84 13.86
CA TRP A 222 14.66 11.10 13.14
C TRP A 222 15.04 12.60 13.20
N PRO A 223 16.29 12.93 13.56
CA PRO A 223 17.32 12.06 14.13
C PRO A 223 16.91 11.45 15.47
N CYS A 224 17.62 10.41 15.91
CA CYS A 224 17.37 9.79 17.22
C CYS A 224 17.57 10.79 18.36
N LYS A 225 16.61 10.84 19.29
CA LYS A 225 16.67 11.70 20.48
C LYS A 225 17.75 11.25 21.46
N ALA A 226 18.19 12.13 22.34
CA ALA A 226 19.16 11.82 23.39
C ALA A 226 18.72 10.60 24.21
N GLY A 227 19.63 9.64 24.40
CA GLY A 227 19.38 8.38 25.09
C GLY A 227 18.73 7.28 24.26
N THR A 228 18.53 7.50 22.96
CA THR A 228 18.13 6.47 22.00
C THR A 228 19.21 6.25 20.94
N GLU A 229 19.27 5.05 20.36
CA GLU A 229 20.23 4.66 19.34
C GLU A 229 19.55 4.28 18.03
N PRO A 230 20.18 4.54 16.86
CA PRO A 230 19.63 4.13 15.57
C PRO A 230 19.59 2.60 15.44
N ILE A 231 18.45 2.06 15.02
CA ILE A 231 18.32 0.63 14.72
C ILE A 231 19.18 0.31 13.49
N PRO A 232 20.09 -0.67 13.58
CA PRO A 232 21.05 -0.97 12.50
C PRO A 232 20.43 -1.84 11.39
N SER A 233 19.26 -1.50 10.88
CA SER A 233 18.49 -2.28 9.91
C SER A 233 19.28 -2.69 8.66
N HIS A 234 20.26 -1.88 8.25
CA HIS A 234 21.16 -2.20 7.14
C HIS A 234 22.10 -3.37 7.41
N ARG A 235 22.30 -3.78 8.66
CA ARG A 235 23.10 -4.96 9.02
C ARG A 235 22.32 -6.28 8.94
N GLY A 236 21.01 -6.20 8.79
CA GLY A 236 20.12 -7.35 8.78
C GLY A 236 20.31 -8.33 7.61
N TYR A 237 21.12 -7.97 6.61
CA TYR A 237 21.42 -8.80 5.44
C TYR A 237 22.86 -9.37 5.47
N LEU A 238 23.55 -9.35 6.60
CA LEU A 238 24.94 -9.86 6.71
C LEU A 238 25.09 -11.32 6.28
N ARG A 239 24.07 -12.16 6.49
CA ARG A 239 24.08 -13.56 6.02
C ARG A 239 24.12 -13.62 4.49
N ASP A 240 23.24 -12.85 3.83
CA ASP A 240 23.15 -12.77 2.37
C ASP A 240 24.43 -12.20 1.77
N GLN A 241 24.95 -11.14 2.38
CA GLN A 241 26.19 -10.51 1.98
C GLN A 241 27.39 -11.47 2.08
N ARG A 242 27.49 -12.24 3.19
CA ARG A 242 28.57 -13.23 3.36
C ARG A 242 28.48 -14.36 2.36
N LEU A 243 27.27 -14.85 2.04
CA LEU A 243 27.10 -15.85 0.99
C LEU A 243 27.58 -15.34 -0.37
N LEU A 244 27.12 -14.15 -0.79
CA LEU A 244 27.52 -13.54 -2.06
C LEU A 244 29.01 -13.21 -2.07
N ALA A 245 29.57 -12.67 -0.99
CA ALA A 245 31.01 -12.38 -0.91
C ALA A 245 31.86 -13.64 -0.99
N SER A 246 31.43 -14.75 -0.35
CA SER A 246 32.11 -16.04 -0.49
C SER A 246 32.14 -16.55 -1.94
N GLN A 247 31.17 -16.13 -2.75
CA GLN A 247 31.05 -16.44 -4.19
C GLN A 247 31.77 -15.40 -5.08
N GLY A 248 32.45 -14.39 -4.49
CA GLY A 248 33.30 -13.46 -5.21
C GLY A 248 32.64 -12.11 -5.55
N TYR A 249 31.47 -11.78 -4.99
CA TYR A 249 30.82 -10.47 -5.16
C TYR A 249 31.26 -9.49 -4.05
N VAL A 250 31.36 -8.21 -4.37
CA VAL A 250 31.43 -7.14 -3.37
C VAL A 250 30.00 -6.78 -3.00
N THR A 251 29.69 -6.73 -1.70
CA THR A 251 28.34 -6.41 -1.23
C THR A 251 28.37 -5.19 -0.33
N VAL A 252 27.37 -4.35 -0.44
CA VAL A 252 27.17 -3.15 0.38
C VAL A 252 25.69 -3.06 0.78
N SER A 253 25.42 -2.87 2.08
CA SER A 253 24.07 -2.68 2.59
C SER A 253 23.97 -1.31 3.24
N ILE A 254 23.07 -0.45 2.73
CA ILE A 254 22.97 0.96 3.11
C ILE A 254 21.83 1.20 4.10
N ALA A 255 22.03 2.16 5.01
CA ALA A 255 21.01 2.63 5.94
C ALA A 255 20.05 3.62 5.28
N ALA A 256 18.78 3.60 5.72
CA ALA A 256 17.73 4.49 5.27
C ALA A 256 16.76 4.88 6.41
N ASN A 257 17.23 4.91 7.67
CA ASN A 257 16.42 5.30 8.82
C ASN A 257 15.94 6.75 8.69
N GLY A 258 16.80 7.64 8.19
CA GLY A 258 16.43 9.04 7.97
C GLY A 258 15.29 9.21 6.96
N ILE A 259 15.16 8.29 5.99
CA ILE A 259 13.99 8.28 5.11
C ILE A 259 12.78 7.69 5.87
N ASN A 260 12.96 6.58 6.58
CA ASN A 260 11.88 5.92 7.32
C ASN A 260 11.20 6.83 8.35
N GLY A 261 11.96 7.68 9.04
CA GLY A 261 11.43 8.61 10.05
C GLY A 261 10.68 9.81 9.47
N GLN A 262 10.78 10.03 8.15
CA GLN A 262 10.25 11.23 7.49
C GLN A 262 9.38 10.93 6.26
N ASP A 263 9.25 9.68 5.83
CA ASP A 263 8.59 9.30 4.58
C ASP A 263 7.07 9.51 4.57
N TYR A 264 6.47 9.83 5.73
CA TYR A 264 5.08 10.26 5.84
C TYR A 264 4.80 11.58 5.10
N ALA A 265 5.83 12.42 4.90
CA ALA A 265 5.73 13.68 4.17
C ALA A 265 5.83 13.51 2.65
N ALA A 266 6.20 12.34 2.16
CA ALA A 266 6.37 12.05 0.74
C ALA A 266 5.15 11.38 0.12
N GLU A 267 4.62 11.91 -0.99
CA GLU A 267 3.45 11.34 -1.69
C GLU A 267 3.66 9.90 -2.16
N ASP A 268 4.91 9.54 -2.50
CA ASP A 268 5.31 8.21 -2.97
C ASP A 268 5.84 7.30 -1.84
N GLY A 269 5.57 7.65 -0.58
CA GLY A 269 6.08 6.91 0.57
C GLY A 269 7.60 6.87 0.65
N GLY A 270 8.30 7.83 0.04
CA GLY A 270 9.75 7.96 0.03
C GLY A 270 10.48 7.10 -1.01
N ALA A 271 9.79 6.59 -2.04
CA ALA A 271 10.41 5.77 -3.09
C ALA A 271 11.46 6.57 -3.89
N GLN A 272 11.17 7.84 -4.24
CA GLN A 272 12.12 8.73 -4.93
C GLN A 272 13.33 9.06 -4.06
N ALA A 273 13.13 9.32 -2.76
CA ALA A 273 14.21 9.59 -1.82
C ALA A 273 15.14 8.36 -1.68
N ARG A 274 14.56 7.15 -1.58
CA ARG A 274 15.34 5.89 -1.55
C ARG A 274 16.10 5.67 -2.85
N SER A 275 15.50 5.98 -4.00
CA SER A 275 16.19 5.95 -5.31
C SER A 275 17.37 6.90 -5.34
N SER A 276 17.21 8.13 -4.89
CA SER A 276 18.28 9.12 -4.80
C SER A 276 19.42 8.66 -3.89
N LEU A 277 19.10 8.12 -2.71
CA LEU A 277 20.09 7.58 -1.76
C LEU A 277 20.91 6.42 -2.37
N VAL A 278 20.25 5.46 -3.03
CA VAL A 278 20.93 4.35 -3.74
C VAL A 278 21.91 4.90 -4.79
N ARG A 279 21.46 5.85 -5.62
CA ARG A 279 22.28 6.43 -6.68
C ARG A 279 23.44 7.28 -6.14
N LEU A 280 23.25 7.97 -5.01
CA LEU A 280 24.34 8.67 -4.30
C LEU A 280 25.41 7.70 -3.80
N HIS A 281 25.03 6.57 -3.20
CA HIS A 281 25.98 5.54 -2.82
C HIS A 281 26.71 4.93 -4.03
N LEU A 282 25.98 4.59 -5.10
CA LEU A 282 26.59 4.07 -6.34
C LEU A 282 27.58 5.07 -6.97
N ALA A 283 27.28 6.36 -6.91
CA ALA A 283 28.20 7.40 -7.38
C ALA A 283 29.51 7.41 -6.57
N ARG A 284 29.43 7.33 -5.22
CA ARG A 284 30.62 7.19 -4.36
C ARG A 284 31.43 5.95 -4.69
N TRP A 285 30.73 4.80 -4.88
CA TRP A 285 31.41 3.57 -5.30
C TRP A 285 32.08 3.68 -6.66
N ALA A 286 31.51 4.44 -7.61
CA ALA A 286 32.15 4.73 -8.89
C ALA A 286 33.41 5.60 -8.72
N ASP A 287 33.37 6.65 -7.87
CA ASP A 287 34.52 7.47 -7.52
C ASP A 287 35.64 6.62 -6.91
N TRP A 288 35.32 5.75 -5.96
CA TRP A 288 36.31 4.87 -5.32
C TRP A 288 36.85 3.77 -6.24
N ALA A 289 36.02 3.32 -7.18
CA ALA A 289 36.50 2.38 -8.21
C ALA A 289 37.49 3.04 -9.17
N GLU A 290 37.39 4.35 -9.41
CA GLU A 290 38.34 5.14 -10.21
C GLU A 290 39.55 5.53 -9.37
N ASN A 291 39.36 6.02 -8.13
CA ASN A 291 40.43 6.44 -7.21
C ASN A 291 40.30 5.76 -5.83
N PRO A 292 40.83 4.54 -5.66
CA PRO A 292 40.72 3.79 -4.42
C PRO A 292 41.34 4.46 -3.20
N ARG A 293 42.30 5.41 -3.38
CA ARG A 293 42.94 6.11 -2.27
C ARG A 293 41.98 7.00 -1.48
N THR A 294 40.90 7.46 -2.13
CA THR A 294 39.88 8.32 -1.49
C THR A 294 38.80 7.53 -0.75
N ALA A 295 38.80 6.21 -0.89
CA ALA A 295 37.78 5.34 -0.31
C ALA A 295 37.97 5.19 1.21
N PRO A 296 36.89 4.96 1.96
CA PRO A 296 36.95 4.50 3.35
C PRO A 296 37.71 3.16 3.47
N GLN A 297 38.27 2.89 4.65
CA GLN A 297 39.07 1.69 4.90
C GLN A 297 38.34 0.40 4.45
N ALA A 298 37.10 0.23 4.83
CA ALA A 298 36.31 -0.98 4.49
C ALA A 298 36.20 -1.21 2.96
N VAL A 299 36.22 -0.14 2.17
CA VAL A 299 36.18 -0.20 0.69
C VAL A 299 37.58 -0.41 0.11
N ARG A 300 38.63 0.21 0.69
CA ARG A 300 40.01 0.01 0.25
C ARG A 300 40.50 -1.44 0.43
N GLU A 301 39.98 -2.11 1.48
CA GLU A 301 40.29 -3.50 1.79
C GLU A 301 39.49 -4.51 0.93
N ALA A 302 38.47 -4.05 0.20
CA ALA A 302 37.70 -4.84 -0.74
C ALA A 302 38.36 -4.85 -2.12
N PRO A 303 38.13 -5.90 -2.94
CA PRO A 303 38.46 -5.85 -4.35
C PRO A 303 37.78 -4.68 -5.05
N ARG A 304 38.43 -4.15 -6.11
CA ARG A 304 37.87 -3.05 -6.90
C ARG A 304 36.47 -3.40 -7.42
N ALA A 305 35.51 -2.51 -7.27
CA ALA A 305 34.12 -2.71 -7.72
C ALA A 305 34.00 -2.65 -9.26
N ASP A 306 33.24 -3.55 -9.85
CA ASP A 306 32.80 -3.52 -11.24
C ASP A 306 31.39 -2.92 -11.34
N LEU A 307 31.30 -1.61 -11.50
CA LEU A 307 30.04 -0.89 -11.59
C LEU A 307 29.27 -1.15 -12.90
N SER A 308 29.86 -1.84 -13.87
CA SER A 308 29.12 -2.31 -15.04
C SER A 308 28.23 -3.52 -14.75
N LYS A 309 28.34 -4.08 -13.52
CA LYS A 309 27.62 -5.26 -13.05
C LYS A 309 27.08 -5.04 -11.66
N VAL A 310 25.96 -4.31 -11.55
CA VAL A 310 25.30 -4.00 -10.27
C VAL A 310 24.01 -4.81 -10.15
N LEU A 311 23.83 -5.48 -9.01
CA LEU A 311 22.55 -6.03 -8.53
C LEU A 311 22.03 -5.13 -7.42
N LEU A 312 20.78 -4.75 -7.49
CA LEU A 312 20.11 -4.04 -6.41
C LEU A 312 19.17 -5.02 -5.69
N VAL A 313 19.26 -5.08 -4.36
CA VAL A 313 18.41 -5.92 -3.51
C VAL A 313 17.67 -5.00 -2.54
N GLY A 314 16.34 -5.02 -2.54
CA GLY A 314 15.55 -4.20 -1.66
C GLY A 314 14.45 -4.99 -0.96
N HIS A 315 14.14 -4.64 0.28
CA HIS A 315 13.12 -5.28 1.09
C HIS A 315 12.01 -4.27 1.42
N SER A 316 10.73 -4.67 1.26
CA SER A 316 9.58 -3.82 1.56
C SER A 316 9.62 -2.50 0.75
N ARG A 317 9.51 -1.34 1.39
CA ARG A 317 9.73 -0.01 0.75
C ARG A 317 11.13 0.12 0.13
N GLY A 318 12.12 -0.58 0.68
CA GLY A 318 13.44 -0.67 0.05
C GLY A 318 13.40 -1.40 -1.29
N GLY A 319 12.50 -2.39 -1.46
CA GLY A 319 12.23 -3.06 -2.74
C GLY A 319 11.70 -2.08 -3.79
N GLU A 320 10.71 -1.27 -3.45
CA GLU A 320 10.22 -0.21 -4.32
C GLU A 320 11.32 0.83 -4.63
N GLY A 321 12.08 1.24 -3.60
CA GLY A 321 13.19 2.19 -3.75
C GLY A 321 14.28 1.73 -4.70
N VAL A 322 14.71 0.46 -4.64
CA VAL A 322 15.73 -0.06 -5.58
C VAL A 322 15.17 -0.26 -6.99
N ASN A 323 13.89 -0.63 -7.13
CA ASN A 323 13.22 -0.68 -8.42
C ASN A 323 13.17 0.73 -9.05
N ARG A 324 12.82 1.74 -8.25
CA ARG A 324 12.83 3.15 -8.68
C ARG A 324 14.25 3.62 -9.05
N ALA A 325 15.29 3.22 -8.29
CA ALA A 325 16.69 3.55 -8.61
C ALA A 325 17.15 2.93 -9.95
N ALA A 326 16.67 1.74 -10.27
CA ALA A 326 16.91 1.13 -11.57
C ALA A 326 16.24 1.93 -12.71
N LEU A 327 14.97 2.36 -12.52
CA LEU A 327 14.28 3.23 -13.48
C LEU A 327 15.02 4.57 -13.66
N ASP A 328 15.32 5.25 -12.56
CA ASP A 328 15.93 6.58 -12.57
C ASP A 328 17.38 6.57 -13.07
N SER A 329 18.03 5.40 -13.07
CA SER A 329 19.35 5.21 -13.71
C SER A 329 19.25 5.11 -15.23
N LEU A 330 18.10 4.73 -15.79
CA LEU A 330 17.84 4.65 -17.24
C LEU A 330 17.18 5.92 -17.78
N ALA A 331 16.23 6.48 -17.00
CA ALA A 331 15.43 7.65 -17.33
C ALA A 331 15.39 8.58 -16.11
N PRO A 332 16.22 9.62 -16.04
CA PRO A 332 16.32 10.51 -14.89
C PRO A 332 14.96 11.17 -14.54
N PRO A 333 14.65 11.36 -13.26
CA PRO A 333 13.45 12.08 -12.83
C PRO A 333 13.59 13.60 -13.09
N PRO A 334 12.50 14.38 -12.91
CA PRO A 334 12.56 15.83 -12.86
C PRO A 334 13.58 16.28 -11.80
N ALA A 335 14.36 17.33 -12.13
CA ALA A 335 15.49 17.78 -11.30
C ALA A 335 15.08 18.24 -9.90
N ASP A 336 13.88 18.80 -9.77
CA ASP A 336 13.29 19.26 -8.51
C ASP A 336 12.89 18.12 -7.56
N GLN A 337 12.72 16.91 -8.09
CA GLN A 337 12.37 15.71 -7.33
C GLN A 337 13.58 14.82 -7.06
N ASP A 338 14.72 15.07 -7.70
CA ASP A 338 15.90 14.22 -7.64
C ASP A 338 16.93 14.73 -6.63
N GLY A 339 17.30 13.91 -5.66
CA GLY A 339 18.43 14.16 -4.78
C GLY A 339 19.79 13.80 -5.40
N TYR A 340 19.83 13.23 -6.62
CA TYR A 340 21.05 12.88 -7.34
C TYR A 340 21.13 13.57 -8.71
N HIS A 341 22.06 14.50 -8.87
CA HIS A 341 22.23 15.28 -10.11
C HIS A 341 23.46 14.90 -10.93
N GLY A 342 24.15 13.79 -10.56
CA GLY A 342 25.37 13.35 -11.23
C GLY A 342 25.13 12.47 -12.46
N ARG A 343 26.21 12.21 -13.21
CA ARG A 343 26.18 11.22 -14.31
C ARG A 343 26.05 9.80 -13.75
N VAL A 344 25.19 8.97 -14.36
CA VAL A 344 25.15 7.53 -14.11
C VAL A 344 26.41 6.87 -14.67
N ARG A 345 27.23 6.27 -13.78
CA ARG A 345 28.47 5.56 -14.09
C ARG A 345 28.42 4.07 -13.70
N TRP A 346 27.21 3.52 -13.67
CA TRP A 346 26.96 2.12 -13.35
C TRP A 346 25.92 1.53 -14.31
N THR A 347 25.85 0.20 -14.32
CA THR A 347 24.79 -0.51 -15.04
C THR A 347 24.10 -1.48 -14.08
N VAL A 348 22.82 -1.28 -13.83
CA VAL A 348 21.99 -2.20 -13.06
C VAL A 348 21.67 -3.39 -13.97
N ARG A 349 22.18 -4.58 -13.61
CA ARG A 349 21.97 -5.84 -14.35
C ARG A 349 20.77 -6.62 -13.88
N GLY A 350 20.23 -6.29 -12.71
CA GLY A 350 19.02 -6.90 -12.17
C GLY A 350 18.67 -6.33 -10.81
N THR A 351 17.43 -6.64 -10.40
CA THR A 351 16.90 -6.30 -9.07
C THR A 351 16.36 -7.54 -8.38
N VAL A 352 16.44 -7.56 -7.05
CA VAL A 352 15.72 -8.50 -6.18
C VAL A 352 14.84 -7.69 -5.24
N LEU A 353 13.54 -7.93 -5.28
CA LEU A 353 12.52 -7.18 -4.55
C LEU A 353 11.87 -8.15 -3.55
N ILE A 354 12.15 -7.99 -2.26
CA ILE A 354 11.66 -8.90 -1.21
C ILE A 354 10.42 -8.27 -0.56
N GLY A 355 9.25 -8.92 -0.67
CA GLY A 355 7.99 -8.40 -0.15
C GLY A 355 7.75 -6.92 -0.48
N PRO A 356 7.97 -6.46 -1.73
CA PRO A 356 8.03 -5.03 -2.02
C PRO A 356 6.65 -4.38 -1.95
N THR A 357 6.60 -3.13 -1.48
CA THR A 357 5.48 -2.22 -1.72
C THR A 357 5.45 -1.80 -3.19
N VAL A 358 4.28 -1.34 -3.66
CA VAL A 358 4.06 -0.90 -5.05
C VAL A 358 3.13 0.31 -5.04
N PHE A 359 3.52 1.39 -4.37
CA PHE A 359 2.69 2.60 -4.31
C PHE A 359 2.58 3.26 -5.69
N GLY A 360 3.68 3.33 -6.43
CA GLY A 360 3.75 3.95 -7.74
C GLY A 360 3.40 3.05 -8.92
N GLN A 361 3.31 1.74 -8.74
CA GLN A 361 3.14 0.76 -9.83
C GLN A 361 4.07 1.02 -11.04
N ASN A 362 5.36 1.21 -10.79
CA ASN A 362 6.38 1.59 -11.75
C ASN A 362 7.18 0.35 -12.25
N PRO A 363 6.67 -0.48 -13.15
CA PRO A 363 7.46 -1.57 -13.70
C PRO A 363 8.65 -1.02 -14.50
N VAL A 364 9.80 -1.70 -14.38
CA VAL A 364 11.03 -1.39 -15.14
C VAL A 364 11.29 -2.49 -16.15
N PRO A 365 10.75 -2.40 -17.36
CA PRO A 365 10.68 -3.53 -18.31
C PRO A 365 12.03 -4.00 -18.83
N ASP A 366 13.06 -3.14 -18.77
CA ASP A 366 14.38 -3.42 -19.35
C ASP A 366 15.46 -3.76 -18.29
N VAL A 367 15.06 -3.94 -17.03
CA VAL A 367 15.95 -4.44 -15.98
C VAL A 367 15.39 -5.76 -15.44
N PRO A 368 16.10 -6.88 -15.59
CA PRO A 368 15.66 -8.17 -15.06
C PRO A 368 15.36 -8.09 -13.56
N SER A 369 14.32 -8.80 -13.11
CA SER A 369 13.92 -8.75 -11.70
C SER A 369 13.55 -10.12 -11.14
N VAL A 370 13.77 -10.29 -9.84
CA VAL A 370 13.20 -11.37 -9.03
C VAL A 370 12.41 -10.76 -7.91
N THR A 371 11.09 -10.95 -7.90
CA THR A 371 10.21 -10.51 -6.83
C THR A 371 9.91 -11.68 -5.92
N VAL A 372 10.35 -11.59 -4.66
CA VAL A 372 10.09 -12.60 -3.62
C VAL A 372 8.78 -12.25 -2.93
N LEU A 373 7.85 -13.17 -2.93
CA LEU A 373 6.51 -13.04 -2.34
C LEU A 373 6.41 -13.95 -1.12
N PRO A 374 6.45 -13.41 0.10
CA PRO A 374 6.32 -14.18 1.34
C PRO A 374 4.89 -14.64 1.52
N GLY A 375 4.62 -15.95 1.47
CA GLY A 375 3.25 -16.49 1.49
C GLY A 375 2.47 -16.25 2.79
N CYS A 376 3.15 -15.84 3.86
CA CYS A 376 2.60 -15.44 5.16
C CYS A 376 2.93 -13.99 5.50
N ASP A 377 3.00 -13.13 4.49
CA ASP A 377 3.21 -11.70 4.65
C ASP A 377 2.00 -11.06 5.33
N GLY A 378 2.18 -10.57 6.55
CA GLY A 378 1.14 -9.86 7.30
C GLY A 378 1.24 -8.36 7.16
N ASP A 379 2.33 -7.85 6.59
CA ASP A 379 2.57 -6.44 6.33
C ASP A 379 2.11 -6.06 4.91
N VAL A 380 2.74 -6.61 3.87
CA VAL A 380 2.29 -6.43 2.47
C VAL A 380 1.43 -7.64 2.08
N SER A 381 0.32 -7.83 2.77
CA SER A 381 -0.47 -9.05 2.80
C SER A 381 -1.18 -9.42 1.50
N ASP A 382 -1.44 -8.47 0.63
CA ASP A 382 -1.96 -8.68 -0.72
C ASP A 382 -0.89 -9.12 -1.72
N LEU A 383 0.38 -9.18 -1.27
CA LEU A 383 1.56 -9.51 -2.07
C LEU A 383 1.64 -8.67 -3.37
N GLN A 384 1.33 -7.38 -3.28
CA GLN A 384 1.24 -6.45 -4.41
C GLN A 384 2.51 -6.39 -5.27
N GLY A 385 3.65 -6.89 -4.76
CA GLY A 385 4.88 -7.04 -5.53
C GLY A 385 4.74 -7.85 -6.83
N GLU A 386 3.70 -8.66 -6.99
CA GLU A 386 3.39 -9.35 -8.25
C GLU A 386 3.20 -8.36 -9.42
N VAL A 387 2.80 -7.13 -9.14
CA VAL A 387 2.63 -6.07 -10.15
C VAL A 387 3.95 -5.75 -10.87
N TYR A 388 5.11 -5.88 -10.21
CA TYR A 388 6.42 -5.70 -10.88
C TYR A 388 6.70 -6.77 -11.93
N VAL A 389 6.04 -7.90 -11.86
CA VAL A 389 6.10 -8.96 -12.88
C VAL A 389 5.00 -8.76 -13.92
N ASP A 390 3.73 -8.74 -13.49
CA ASP A 390 2.57 -8.60 -14.37
C ASP A 390 2.56 -7.27 -15.15
N GLY A 391 2.99 -6.19 -14.52
CA GLY A 391 3.02 -4.86 -15.11
C GLY A 391 4.09 -4.66 -16.18
N THR A 392 5.05 -5.59 -16.35
CA THR A 392 6.03 -5.52 -17.44
C THR A 392 5.53 -6.16 -18.74
N ARG A 393 4.41 -6.87 -18.69
CA ARG A 393 3.81 -7.50 -19.89
C ARG A 393 3.49 -6.46 -20.95
N ALA A 394 4.06 -6.62 -22.14
CA ALA A 394 3.86 -5.76 -23.29
C ALA A 394 4.31 -4.28 -23.11
N VAL A 395 4.97 -3.91 -22.00
CA VAL A 395 5.47 -2.55 -21.78
C VAL A 395 6.76 -2.31 -22.57
N GLY A 396 7.77 -3.18 -22.44
CA GLY A 396 9.01 -3.12 -23.22
C GLY A 396 9.11 -4.24 -24.25
N ASN A 397 10.33 -4.50 -24.74
CA ASN A 397 10.59 -5.52 -25.79
C ASN A 397 10.56 -6.98 -25.28
N GLY A 398 10.37 -7.20 -23.98
CA GLY A 398 10.30 -8.52 -23.36
C GLY A 398 11.62 -9.29 -23.34
N SER A 399 12.78 -8.63 -23.52
CA SER A 399 14.10 -9.29 -23.43
C SER A 399 14.54 -9.59 -22.01
N ALA A 400 14.12 -8.79 -21.03
CA ALA A 400 14.41 -8.99 -19.61
C ALA A 400 13.54 -10.11 -19.00
N LEU A 401 14.11 -10.85 -18.05
CA LEU A 401 13.38 -11.83 -17.24
C LEU A 401 12.80 -11.15 -15.99
N HIS A 402 11.50 -11.24 -15.84
CA HIS A 402 10.81 -10.81 -14.61
C HIS A 402 10.19 -12.02 -13.94
N SER A 403 10.73 -12.38 -12.77
CA SER A 403 10.38 -13.60 -12.04
C SER A 403 9.62 -13.24 -10.76
N ALA A 404 8.52 -13.92 -10.47
CA ALA A 404 7.94 -13.99 -9.14
C ALA A 404 8.34 -15.32 -8.47
N VAL A 405 8.74 -15.21 -7.21
CA VAL A 405 9.18 -16.33 -6.37
C VAL A 405 8.32 -16.36 -5.12
N TYR A 406 7.33 -17.26 -5.06
CA TYR A 406 6.43 -17.41 -3.93
C TYR A 406 7.03 -18.37 -2.89
N VAL A 407 7.29 -17.85 -1.67
CA VAL A 407 7.90 -18.61 -0.57
C VAL A 407 6.82 -18.98 0.44
N ILE A 408 6.34 -20.23 0.40
CA ILE A 408 5.30 -20.71 1.29
C ILE A 408 5.78 -20.68 2.75
N GLY A 409 4.99 -20.07 3.63
CA GLY A 409 5.28 -20.03 5.06
C GLY A 409 6.26 -18.97 5.53
N ALA A 410 6.81 -18.15 4.63
CA ALA A 410 7.62 -16.98 4.96
C ALA A 410 6.73 -15.80 5.35
N ASN A 411 7.10 -15.05 6.40
CA ASN A 411 6.50 -13.76 6.73
C ASN A 411 7.28 -12.58 6.13
N HIS A 412 6.83 -11.35 6.36
CA HIS A 412 7.49 -10.15 5.84
C HIS A 412 8.84 -9.91 6.51
N ASN A 413 8.85 -9.76 7.83
CA ASN A 413 9.97 -9.18 8.59
C ASN A 413 11.23 -10.07 8.65
N PHE A 414 11.07 -11.39 8.66
CA PHE A 414 12.19 -12.31 8.98
C PHE A 414 13.13 -12.58 7.79
N PHE A 415 13.18 -11.74 6.78
CA PHE A 415 14.28 -11.67 5.82
C PHE A 415 15.40 -10.74 6.29
N ASN A 416 15.16 -9.93 7.32
CA ASN A 416 16.13 -9.04 7.94
C ASN A 416 16.44 -9.52 9.37
N SER A 417 17.69 -9.87 9.70
CA SER A 417 18.05 -10.37 11.02
C SER A 417 17.93 -9.32 12.12
N GLU A 418 18.08 -8.04 11.82
CA GLU A 418 17.87 -6.93 12.76
C GLU A 418 16.40 -6.67 13.07
N TRP A 419 15.48 -7.32 12.34
CA TRP A 419 14.04 -7.29 12.59
C TRP A 419 13.52 -8.59 13.19
N THR A 420 14.39 -9.60 13.32
CA THR A 420 14.01 -10.94 13.74
C THR A 420 14.11 -11.08 15.28
N PRO A 421 13.06 -11.51 15.98
CA PRO A 421 13.09 -11.79 17.41
C PRO A 421 14.23 -12.75 17.78
N ALA A 422 14.85 -12.52 18.94
CA ALA A 422 16.02 -13.24 19.46
C ALA A 422 17.33 -13.10 18.65
N GLN A 423 17.34 -12.32 17.58
CA GLN A 423 18.55 -12.03 16.78
C GLN A 423 18.96 -10.55 16.84
N ALA A 424 18.05 -9.67 17.15
CA ALA A 424 18.22 -8.21 17.16
C ALA A 424 18.04 -7.60 18.54
N ALA A 425 18.62 -6.41 18.76
CA ALA A 425 18.42 -5.61 19.97
C ALA A 425 17.00 -5.01 20.02
N ALA A 426 16.48 -4.59 18.87
CA ALA A 426 15.16 -3.97 18.70
C ALA A 426 14.40 -4.67 17.55
N PRO A 427 13.97 -5.94 17.75
CA PRO A 427 13.32 -6.69 16.69
C PRO A 427 11.93 -6.16 16.37
N ALA A 428 11.47 -6.42 15.16
CA ALA A 428 10.06 -6.34 14.83
C ALA A 428 9.28 -7.50 15.44
N GLU A 429 7.98 -7.35 15.55
CA GLU A 429 7.08 -8.46 15.83
C GLU A 429 6.95 -9.39 14.61
N ASP A 430 6.35 -10.57 14.84
CA ASP A 430 5.88 -11.40 13.74
C ASP A 430 4.71 -10.70 13.05
N ASP A 431 4.95 -10.17 11.85
CA ASP A 431 3.96 -9.40 11.06
C ASP A 431 2.70 -10.20 10.75
N PHE A 432 2.80 -11.52 10.60
CA PHE A 432 1.63 -12.38 10.51
C PHE A 432 1.06 -12.68 11.90
N TYR A 433 0.56 -11.69 12.56
CA TYR A 433 0.02 -11.79 13.89
C TYR A 433 -0.95 -12.99 14.02
N ASP A 434 -0.54 -14.03 14.77
CA ASP A 434 -1.31 -15.26 14.98
C ASP A 434 -2.15 -15.16 16.25
N GLU A 435 -3.42 -15.52 16.16
CA GLU A 435 -4.29 -15.54 17.33
C GLU A 435 -4.13 -16.84 18.11
N PRO A 436 -3.71 -16.79 19.38
CA PRO A 436 -3.46 -18.01 20.16
C PRO A 436 -4.65 -18.96 20.24
N ARG A 437 -5.89 -18.42 20.24
CA ARG A 437 -7.13 -19.20 20.32
C ARG A 437 -7.64 -19.69 18.97
N HIS A 438 -7.23 -19.03 17.86
CA HIS A 438 -7.62 -19.36 16.50
C HIS A 438 -6.41 -19.26 15.56
N PRO A 439 -5.42 -20.18 15.73
CA PRO A 439 -4.22 -20.16 14.92
C PRO A 439 -4.57 -20.37 13.45
N ASP A 440 -3.93 -19.58 12.58
CA ASP A 440 -4.09 -19.72 11.14
C ASP A 440 -3.55 -21.08 10.68
N PRO A 441 -4.30 -21.86 9.88
CA PRO A 441 -3.90 -23.23 9.49
C PRO A 441 -2.69 -23.26 8.55
N VAL A 442 -2.30 -22.13 7.94
CA VAL A 442 -1.19 -22.01 6.99
C VAL A 442 -0.02 -21.23 7.59
N CYS A 443 -0.31 -20.10 8.24
CA CYS A 443 0.68 -19.12 8.68
C CYS A 443 0.83 -19.02 10.20
N GLY A 444 -0.01 -19.71 10.96
CA GLY A 444 0.11 -19.77 12.41
C GLY A 444 1.45 -20.33 12.85
N LYS A 445 1.95 -19.90 14.03
CA LYS A 445 3.29 -20.26 14.54
C LYS A 445 3.58 -21.76 14.57
N ARG A 446 2.54 -22.61 14.69
CA ARG A 446 2.64 -24.09 14.72
C ARG A 446 2.20 -24.76 13.44
N ALA A 447 1.81 -24.00 12.39
CA ALA A 447 1.41 -24.58 11.13
C ALA A 447 2.58 -25.31 10.44
N ALA A 448 2.31 -26.45 9.83
CA ALA A 448 3.33 -27.25 9.14
C ALA A 448 3.98 -26.53 7.96
N THR A 449 3.29 -25.57 7.39
CA THR A 449 3.75 -24.72 6.29
C THR A 449 4.63 -23.56 6.77
N ARG A 450 4.53 -23.15 8.06
CA ARG A 450 5.25 -21.97 8.58
C ARG A 450 6.75 -22.23 8.66
N LEU A 451 7.54 -21.29 8.17
CA LEU A 451 9.00 -21.31 8.28
C LEU A 451 9.45 -20.70 9.59
N SER A 452 10.48 -21.28 10.20
CA SER A 452 11.26 -20.58 11.23
C SER A 452 12.11 -19.49 10.58
N ALA A 453 12.53 -18.49 11.37
CA ALA A 453 13.36 -17.40 10.90
C ALA A 453 14.63 -17.90 10.17
N ASP A 454 15.36 -18.88 10.74
CA ASP A 454 16.56 -19.44 10.10
C ASP A 454 16.26 -20.10 8.76
N ARG A 455 15.14 -20.84 8.64
CA ARG A 455 14.74 -21.46 7.38
C ARG A 455 14.35 -20.42 6.34
N GLN A 456 13.69 -19.37 6.75
CA GLN A 456 13.34 -18.24 5.90
C GLN A 456 14.56 -17.48 5.42
N HIS A 457 15.51 -17.16 6.31
CA HIS A 457 16.79 -16.54 5.95
C HIS A 457 17.56 -17.39 4.94
N ARG A 458 17.63 -18.72 5.12
CA ARG A 458 18.27 -19.60 4.14
C ARG A 458 17.60 -19.56 2.78
N ALA A 459 16.28 -19.58 2.75
CA ALA A 459 15.56 -19.49 1.49
C ALA A 459 15.83 -18.14 0.80
N GLY A 460 15.72 -17.02 1.52
CA GLY A 460 16.04 -15.69 1.01
C GLY A 460 17.44 -15.61 0.41
N SER A 461 18.47 -15.97 1.20
CA SER A 461 19.87 -15.98 0.76
C SER A 461 20.08 -16.80 -0.52
N THR A 462 19.44 -17.98 -0.61
CA THR A 462 19.56 -18.88 -1.75
C THR A 462 19.01 -18.26 -3.04
N TYR A 463 17.83 -17.62 -2.98
CA TYR A 463 17.21 -17.02 -4.16
C TYR A 463 17.82 -15.68 -4.54
N ILE A 464 18.36 -14.91 -3.57
CA ILE A 464 19.21 -13.74 -3.86
C ILE A 464 20.48 -14.17 -4.60
N ALA A 465 21.13 -15.26 -4.15
CA ALA A 465 22.32 -15.80 -4.83
C ALA A 465 21.99 -16.36 -6.22
N ALA A 466 20.79 -16.95 -6.42
CA ALA A 466 20.34 -17.37 -7.75
C ALA A 466 20.24 -16.18 -8.71
N ALA A 467 19.63 -15.09 -8.25
CA ALA A 467 19.52 -13.85 -9.04
C ALA A 467 20.92 -13.25 -9.35
N ALA A 468 21.82 -13.19 -8.38
CA ALA A 468 23.19 -12.71 -8.58
C ALA A 468 23.94 -13.54 -9.63
N ARG A 469 23.88 -14.86 -9.54
CA ARG A 469 24.52 -15.76 -10.52
C ARG A 469 23.92 -15.61 -11.92
N LEU A 470 22.59 -15.51 -12.02
CA LEU A 470 21.94 -15.36 -13.33
C LEU A 470 22.26 -13.99 -13.95
N PHE A 471 22.05 -12.90 -13.20
CA PHE A 471 22.08 -11.55 -13.77
C PHE A 471 23.49 -10.94 -13.85
N LEU A 472 24.36 -11.25 -12.90
CA LEU A 472 25.73 -10.70 -12.89
C LEU A 472 26.76 -11.61 -13.55
N ALA A 473 26.62 -12.93 -13.39
CA ALA A 473 27.56 -13.91 -13.92
C ALA A 473 27.06 -14.62 -15.19
N GLY A 474 25.78 -14.46 -15.57
CA GLY A 474 25.22 -15.12 -16.75
C GLY A 474 25.08 -16.65 -16.62
N ASP A 475 25.00 -17.17 -15.39
CA ASP A 475 24.92 -18.59 -15.11
C ASP A 475 23.51 -19.13 -15.33
N ASP A 476 23.19 -19.52 -16.55
CA ASP A 476 21.87 -20.07 -16.93
C ASP A 476 21.49 -21.38 -16.19
N ARG A 477 22.45 -22.04 -15.54
CA ARG A 477 22.17 -23.30 -14.79
C ARG A 477 21.28 -23.05 -13.56
N VAL A 478 21.21 -21.81 -13.04
CA VAL A 478 20.31 -21.44 -11.95
C VAL A 478 18.96 -20.93 -12.43
N ARG A 479 18.81 -20.60 -13.73
CA ARG A 479 17.57 -20.09 -14.31
C ARG A 479 16.32 -20.97 -13.98
N PRO A 480 16.38 -22.31 -13.98
CA PRO A 480 15.23 -23.15 -13.69
C PRO A 480 14.63 -22.96 -12.29
N LEU A 481 15.33 -22.26 -11.37
CA LEU A 481 14.81 -21.86 -10.06
C LEU A 481 13.89 -20.64 -10.15
N LEU A 482 14.04 -19.82 -11.21
CA LEU A 482 13.45 -18.49 -11.32
C LEU A 482 12.42 -18.36 -12.46
N ASP A 483 12.36 -19.29 -13.39
CA ASP A 483 11.61 -19.13 -14.64
C ASP A 483 10.39 -20.06 -14.78
N GLY A 484 9.89 -20.59 -13.67
CA GLY A 484 8.74 -21.49 -13.70
C GLY A 484 9.04 -22.92 -14.14
N SER A 485 10.32 -23.30 -14.30
CA SER A 485 10.72 -24.67 -14.68
C SER A 485 10.45 -25.74 -13.61
N GLY A 486 9.95 -25.35 -12.44
CA GLY A 486 9.58 -26.31 -11.39
C GLY A 486 10.77 -27.02 -10.74
N LYS A 487 11.85 -26.31 -10.48
CA LYS A 487 13.05 -26.79 -9.77
C LYS A 487 13.17 -26.11 -8.41
N ARG A 488 13.79 -26.80 -7.43
CA ARG A 488 14.14 -26.26 -6.11
C ARG A 488 15.64 -26.18 -5.91
N ALA A 489 16.07 -25.29 -5.07
CA ALA A 489 17.45 -25.21 -4.57
C ALA A 489 17.54 -25.98 -3.24
N PRO A 490 18.38 -27.04 -3.11
CA PRO A 490 18.50 -27.82 -1.88
C PRO A 490 18.87 -26.98 -0.64
N SER A 491 19.70 -25.93 -0.79
CA SER A 491 20.05 -25.04 0.32
C SER A 491 18.87 -24.27 0.91
N ALA A 492 17.75 -24.15 0.17
CA ALA A 492 16.52 -23.54 0.68
C ALA A 492 15.63 -24.52 1.46
N ASP A 493 15.93 -25.83 1.47
CA ASP A 493 15.12 -26.81 2.17
C ASP A 493 15.01 -26.49 3.68
N PRO A 494 13.86 -26.71 4.32
CA PRO A 494 12.64 -27.36 3.81
C PRO A 494 11.63 -26.37 3.15
N ALA A 495 12.02 -25.13 2.88
CA ALA A 495 11.12 -24.15 2.26
C ALA A 495 10.54 -24.70 0.94
N ARG A 496 9.27 -24.47 0.72
CA ARG A 496 8.59 -24.75 -0.54
C ARG A 496 8.49 -23.47 -1.33
N VAL A 497 9.25 -23.40 -2.40
CA VAL A 497 9.38 -22.21 -3.23
C VAL A 497 8.90 -22.54 -4.64
N LEU A 498 8.00 -21.72 -5.15
CA LEU A 498 7.46 -21.82 -6.50
C LEU A 498 7.85 -20.57 -7.28
N SER A 499 8.00 -20.67 -8.57
CA SER A 499 8.27 -19.52 -9.43
C SER A 499 7.43 -19.54 -10.69
N HIS A 500 7.20 -18.34 -11.24
CA HIS A 500 6.79 -18.09 -12.61
C HIS A 500 7.50 -16.86 -13.16
N ALA A 501 7.43 -16.64 -14.47
CA ALA A 501 8.08 -15.49 -15.05
C ALA A 501 7.38 -14.94 -16.29
N VAL A 502 7.72 -13.70 -16.63
CA VAL A 502 7.41 -13.02 -17.90
C VAL A 502 8.70 -12.61 -18.60
N GLY A 503 8.63 -12.36 -19.89
CA GLY A 503 9.80 -11.96 -20.69
C GLY A 503 10.79 -13.10 -20.91
N ALA A 504 12.00 -12.75 -21.32
CA ALA A 504 13.14 -13.63 -21.63
C ALA A 504 12.81 -14.93 -22.37
N ARG A 505 12.92 -14.93 -23.69
CA ARG A 505 12.63 -16.13 -24.51
C ARG A 505 11.17 -16.61 -24.46
N ARG A 506 10.23 -15.72 -24.05
CA ARG A 506 8.79 -15.91 -24.24
C ARG A 506 8.31 -15.06 -25.41
N SER A 507 7.46 -15.61 -26.25
CA SER A 507 6.96 -14.94 -27.46
C SER A 507 5.51 -15.36 -27.77
N GLY A 508 4.79 -14.55 -28.53
CA GLY A 508 3.47 -14.86 -29.00
C GLY A 508 2.43 -15.00 -27.90
N GLY A 509 2.20 -13.97 -27.10
CA GLY A 509 1.37 -14.03 -25.91
C GLY A 509 -0.13 -14.14 -26.17
N PHE A 510 -0.81 -15.04 -25.45
CA PHE A 510 -2.25 -15.01 -25.23
C PHE A 510 -2.52 -14.15 -24.00
N LEU A 511 -2.72 -12.86 -24.21
CA LEU A 511 -3.01 -11.89 -23.16
C LEU A 511 -4.53 -11.73 -23.02
N PRO A 512 -5.10 -11.87 -21.82
CA PRO A 512 -6.51 -11.57 -21.56
C PRO A 512 -6.73 -10.05 -21.63
N ASP A 513 -7.09 -9.54 -22.79
CA ASP A 513 -7.44 -8.14 -23.02
C ASP A 513 -8.75 -8.03 -23.80
N GLY A 514 -9.21 -6.81 -24.07
CA GLY A 514 -10.43 -6.55 -24.83
C GLY A 514 -10.40 -7.05 -26.28
N GLY A 515 -9.24 -7.49 -26.80
CA GLY A 515 -9.07 -8.05 -28.15
C GLY A 515 -9.31 -9.56 -28.23
N VAL A 516 -9.64 -10.23 -27.14
CA VAL A 516 -9.91 -11.67 -27.12
C VAL A 516 -11.39 -11.98 -26.95
N SER A 517 -11.85 -13.07 -27.59
CA SER A 517 -13.15 -13.66 -27.31
C SER A 517 -12.97 -14.94 -26.49
N VAL A 518 -13.87 -15.19 -25.53
CA VAL A 518 -13.81 -16.35 -24.64
C VAL A 518 -15.11 -17.14 -24.72
N THR A 519 -15.01 -18.45 -24.96
CA THR A 519 -16.14 -19.39 -24.87
C THR A 519 -15.86 -20.44 -23.80
N GLY A 520 -16.87 -20.86 -23.05
CA GLY A 520 -16.70 -21.77 -21.91
C GLY A 520 -16.03 -21.15 -20.69
N GLY A 521 -15.92 -19.81 -20.66
CA GLY A 521 -15.36 -18.98 -19.60
C GLY A 521 -15.77 -17.53 -19.79
N LYS A 522 -15.21 -16.62 -18.99
CA LYS A 522 -15.42 -15.18 -19.13
C LYS A 522 -14.11 -14.40 -18.99
N LEU A 523 -13.98 -13.32 -19.73
CA LEU A 523 -12.97 -12.29 -19.45
C LEU A 523 -13.41 -11.54 -18.19
N CYS A 524 -12.56 -11.44 -17.19
CA CYS A 524 -12.86 -10.79 -15.93
C CYS A 524 -11.83 -9.72 -15.60
N ALA A 525 -12.23 -8.68 -14.87
CA ALA A 525 -11.37 -7.61 -14.40
C ALA A 525 -10.63 -8.02 -13.11
N ALA A 526 -9.35 -7.70 -13.03
CA ALA A 526 -8.53 -7.96 -11.85
C ALA A 526 -8.99 -7.09 -10.67
N VAL A 527 -9.28 -5.81 -10.93
CA VAL A 527 -9.77 -4.83 -9.97
C VAL A 527 -11.06 -4.22 -10.49
N ASP A 528 -12.19 -4.62 -9.93
CA ASP A 528 -13.52 -4.06 -10.24
C ASP A 528 -14.46 -4.39 -9.06
N PRO A 529 -15.18 -3.39 -8.51
CA PRO A 529 -16.10 -3.59 -7.40
C PRO A 529 -17.34 -4.43 -7.76
N SER A 530 -17.64 -4.58 -9.05
CA SER A 530 -18.79 -5.35 -9.51
C SER A 530 -18.50 -6.87 -9.51
N PRO A 531 -19.23 -7.68 -8.73
CA PRO A 531 -19.06 -9.14 -8.74
C PRO A 531 -19.30 -9.77 -10.13
N ALA A 532 -20.09 -9.12 -10.97
CA ALA A 532 -20.35 -9.60 -12.33
C ALA A 532 -19.12 -9.43 -13.24
N ARG A 533 -18.28 -8.42 -13.01
CA ARG A 533 -17.10 -8.13 -13.83
C ARG A 533 -15.81 -8.63 -13.16
N GLY A 534 -15.73 -8.63 -11.84
CA GLY A 534 -14.54 -9.06 -11.09
C GLY A 534 -14.17 -10.53 -11.31
N CYS A 535 -12.89 -10.83 -11.23
CA CYS A 535 -12.36 -12.18 -11.33
C CYS A 535 -12.65 -13.03 -10.08
N LEU A 536 -12.58 -12.39 -8.89
CA LEU A 536 -12.96 -13.02 -7.62
C LEU A 536 -14.26 -12.38 -7.11
N ALA A 537 -15.12 -13.21 -6.52
CA ALA A 537 -16.34 -12.72 -5.88
C ALA A 537 -15.98 -11.98 -4.57
N ALA A 538 -16.81 -11.00 -4.19
CA ALA A 538 -16.61 -10.21 -2.97
C ALA A 538 -16.54 -11.07 -1.69
N ASN A 539 -17.21 -12.22 -1.68
CA ASN A 539 -17.18 -13.17 -0.55
C ASN A 539 -16.07 -14.23 -0.67
N THR A 540 -15.13 -14.07 -1.61
CA THR A 540 -14.01 -14.99 -1.74
C THR A 540 -13.10 -14.87 -0.53
N LYS A 541 -12.82 -16.00 0.12
CA LYS A 541 -11.86 -16.08 1.22
C LYS A 541 -10.45 -16.14 0.66
N GLY A 542 -9.56 -15.28 1.20
CA GLY A 542 -8.22 -15.06 0.65
C GLY A 542 -8.21 -14.13 -0.56
N ALA A 543 -7.02 -13.81 -1.05
CA ALA A 543 -6.79 -12.83 -2.10
C ALA A 543 -5.86 -13.38 -3.21
N SER A 544 -5.72 -12.63 -4.30
CA SER A 544 -4.79 -12.91 -5.38
C SER A 544 -3.78 -11.79 -5.54
N PRO A 545 -2.47 -12.06 -5.52
CA PRO A 545 -1.44 -11.06 -5.81
C PRO A 545 -1.59 -10.44 -7.21
N HIS A 546 -2.08 -11.21 -8.17
CA HIS A 546 -2.37 -10.71 -9.52
C HIS A 546 -3.47 -9.64 -9.55
N PHE A 547 -4.30 -9.59 -8.51
CA PHE A 547 -5.45 -8.70 -8.39
C PHE A 547 -5.27 -7.68 -7.26
N ALA A 548 -4.05 -7.52 -6.76
CA ALA A 548 -3.72 -6.49 -5.79
C ALA A 548 -4.19 -5.12 -6.30
N ARG A 549 -4.88 -4.39 -5.42
CA ARG A 549 -5.48 -3.11 -5.74
C ARG A 549 -4.41 -2.02 -5.76
N TRP A 550 -4.58 -1.07 -6.66
CA TRP A 550 -3.84 0.19 -6.71
C TRP A 550 -4.65 1.33 -6.06
N GLU A 551 -4.56 2.54 -6.56
CA GLU A 551 -5.22 3.73 -6.01
C GLU A 551 -6.73 3.78 -6.30
N THR A 552 -7.15 3.25 -7.43
CA THR A 552 -8.55 3.30 -7.88
C THR A 552 -9.32 2.01 -7.54
N ASP A 553 -10.61 2.11 -7.33
CA ASP A 553 -11.51 0.97 -7.09
C ASP A 553 -11.79 0.14 -8.36
N ARG A 554 -11.45 0.70 -9.53
CA ARG A 554 -11.52 0.04 -10.84
C ARG A 554 -10.26 0.32 -11.64
N GLU A 555 -9.66 -0.73 -12.18
CA GLU A 555 -8.43 -0.65 -12.98
C GLU A 555 -8.65 -1.27 -14.36
N THR A 556 -8.82 -0.43 -15.37
CA THR A 556 -9.05 -0.86 -16.75
C THR A 556 -7.79 -1.50 -17.33
N GLY A 557 -7.96 -2.60 -18.07
CA GLY A 557 -6.87 -3.28 -18.80
C GLY A 557 -6.12 -4.34 -18.00
N ARG A 558 -6.40 -4.55 -16.70
CA ARG A 558 -5.92 -5.70 -15.94
C ARG A 558 -7.00 -6.78 -15.93
N GLN A 559 -6.79 -7.84 -16.67
CA GLN A 559 -7.79 -8.87 -16.91
C GLN A 559 -7.19 -10.27 -16.80
N ALA A 560 -8.06 -11.26 -16.54
CA ALA A 560 -7.77 -12.68 -16.62
C ALA A 560 -8.95 -13.43 -17.27
N VAL A 561 -8.75 -14.67 -17.69
CA VAL A 561 -9.83 -15.54 -18.13
C VAL A 561 -10.26 -16.44 -16.99
N ALA A 562 -11.46 -16.22 -16.47
CA ALA A 562 -12.09 -17.07 -15.47
C ALA A 562 -12.78 -18.26 -16.14
N LEU A 563 -12.44 -19.46 -15.72
CA LEU A 563 -12.95 -20.73 -16.20
C LEU A 563 -13.81 -21.38 -15.10
N ARG A 564 -14.95 -21.94 -15.49
CA ARG A 564 -15.82 -22.71 -14.61
C ARG A 564 -16.41 -23.89 -15.37
N TRP A 565 -16.39 -25.06 -14.77
CA TRP A 565 -16.98 -26.26 -15.36
C TRP A 565 -17.71 -27.11 -14.31
N THR A 566 -18.71 -27.83 -14.76
CA THR A 566 -19.58 -28.71 -13.94
C THR A 566 -19.52 -30.17 -14.37
N ARG A 567 -18.74 -30.49 -15.41
CA ARG A 567 -18.47 -31.84 -15.91
C ARG A 567 -17.10 -31.90 -16.59
N ALA A 568 -16.51 -33.10 -16.58
CA ALA A 568 -15.30 -33.39 -17.34
C ALA A 568 -15.57 -33.23 -18.85
N GLY A 569 -14.53 -32.89 -19.61
CA GLY A 569 -14.64 -32.68 -21.04
C GLY A 569 -15.14 -31.28 -21.45
N SER A 570 -15.48 -30.41 -20.48
CA SER A 570 -15.91 -29.05 -20.79
C SER A 570 -14.74 -28.21 -21.35
N PRO A 571 -14.81 -27.73 -22.61
CA PRO A 571 -13.76 -26.89 -23.19
C PRO A 571 -13.98 -25.41 -22.84
N ALA A 572 -12.89 -24.70 -22.61
CA ALA A 572 -12.86 -23.26 -22.58
C ALA A 572 -11.83 -22.77 -23.62
N ARG A 573 -12.25 -21.88 -24.50
CA ARG A 573 -11.42 -21.41 -25.63
C ARG A 573 -11.22 -19.91 -25.53
N VAL A 574 -9.95 -19.50 -25.65
CA VAL A 574 -9.52 -18.10 -25.82
C VAL A 574 -9.12 -17.92 -27.27
N THR A 575 -9.86 -17.09 -27.99
CA THR A 575 -9.59 -16.78 -29.40
C THR A 575 -9.09 -15.35 -29.52
N LEU A 576 -7.93 -15.20 -30.16
CA LEU A 576 -7.27 -13.91 -30.35
C LEU A 576 -7.88 -13.12 -31.52
N GLY A 577 -8.01 -11.81 -31.37
CA GLY A 577 -8.35 -10.91 -32.47
C GLY A 577 -7.32 -10.95 -33.61
N LYS A 578 -6.02 -10.97 -33.26
CA LYS A 578 -4.90 -11.14 -34.18
C LYS A 578 -4.14 -12.44 -33.85
N PRO A 579 -3.75 -13.24 -34.86
CA PRO A 579 -2.97 -14.47 -34.60
C PRO A 579 -1.59 -14.13 -34.04
N VAL A 580 -1.02 -15.04 -33.26
CA VAL A 580 0.33 -14.93 -32.67
C VAL A 580 1.27 -15.99 -33.24
N SER A 581 2.56 -15.66 -33.25
CA SER A 581 3.61 -16.59 -33.67
C SER A 581 4.25 -17.25 -32.47
N LEU A 582 4.19 -18.57 -32.40
CA LEU A 582 4.94 -19.43 -31.49
C LEU A 582 6.15 -20.09 -32.17
N SER A 583 6.53 -19.63 -33.35
CA SER A 583 7.69 -20.18 -34.10
C SER A 583 8.97 -20.07 -33.27
N GLY A 584 9.79 -21.12 -33.31
CA GLY A 584 11.04 -21.20 -32.55
C GLY A 584 10.87 -21.49 -31.05
N SER A 585 9.62 -21.61 -30.56
CA SER A 585 9.34 -22.06 -29.21
C SER A 585 9.35 -23.60 -29.11
N THR A 586 9.83 -24.13 -27.98
CA THR A 586 9.87 -25.57 -27.71
C THR A 586 8.68 -26.03 -26.86
N ALA A 587 8.09 -25.13 -26.12
CA ALA A 587 6.92 -25.38 -25.28
C ALA A 587 5.95 -24.18 -25.30
N LEU A 588 4.70 -24.43 -24.95
CA LEU A 588 3.74 -23.42 -24.48
C LEU A 588 3.79 -23.38 -22.96
N THR A 589 4.01 -22.23 -22.40
CA THR A 589 3.91 -21.98 -20.97
C THR A 589 2.61 -21.26 -20.66
N LEU A 590 1.96 -21.61 -19.54
CA LEU A 590 0.72 -21.02 -19.07
C LEU A 590 0.89 -20.59 -17.61
N ARG A 591 0.48 -19.38 -17.26
CA ARG A 591 0.31 -18.96 -15.88
C ARG A 591 -1.16 -19.09 -15.53
N VAL A 592 -1.45 -20.06 -14.65
CA VAL A 592 -2.82 -20.46 -14.32
C VAL A 592 -2.91 -20.84 -12.85
N PHE A 593 -4.01 -20.49 -12.19
CA PHE A 593 -4.27 -20.92 -10.83
C PHE A 593 -5.67 -21.51 -10.66
N VAL A 594 -5.82 -22.29 -9.63
CA VAL A 594 -7.06 -22.88 -9.11
C VAL A 594 -7.26 -22.40 -7.67
N PRO A 595 -8.45 -22.56 -7.06
CA PRO A 595 -8.64 -22.19 -5.66
C PRO A 595 -7.60 -22.80 -4.73
N PRO A 596 -7.17 -22.07 -3.67
CA PRO A 596 -6.27 -22.61 -2.67
C PRO A 596 -6.75 -23.94 -2.11
N ASN A 597 -5.83 -24.78 -1.66
CA ASN A 597 -6.07 -26.13 -1.11
C ASN A 597 -6.70 -27.14 -2.10
N THR A 598 -6.98 -26.76 -3.34
CA THR A 598 -7.44 -27.69 -4.38
C THR A 598 -6.30 -28.60 -4.82
N ARG A 599 -6.58 -29.88 -5.06
CA ARG A 599 -5.61 -30.88 -5.50
C ARG A 599 -6.04 -31.56 -6.79
N GLY A 600 -5.10 -31.87 -7.65
CA GLY A 600 -5.26 -32.74 -8.82
C GLY A 600 -6.21 -32.23 -9.89
N THR A 601 -6.38 -30.90 -10.06
CA THR A 601 -7.14 -30.36 -11.19
C THR A 601 -6.40 -30.61 -12.49
N ARG A 602 -7.02 -31.39 -13.40
CA ARG A 602 -6.40 -31.78 -14.69
C ARG A 602 -7.07 -31.05 -15.84
N MET A 603 -6.27 -30.60 -16.79
CA MET A 603 -6.71 -29.95 -18.03
C MET A 603 -5.89 -30.41 -19.22
N ASP A 604 -6.55 -30.71 -20.36
CA ASP A 604 -5.89 -30.84 -21.64
C ASP A 604 -5.70 -29.46 -22.27
N VAL A 605 -4.56 -29.24 -22.92
CA VAL A 605 -4.19 -28.02 -23.63
C VAL A 605 -4.18 -28.30 -25.13
N SER A 606 -4.89 -27.48 -25.90
CA SER A 606 -4.92 -27.56 -27.37
C SER A 606 -4.72 -26.18 -27.99
N LEU A 607 -4.11 -26.16 -29.20
CA LEU A 607 -3.98 -24.96 -30.01
C LEU A 607 -4.72 -25.13 -31.35
N THR A 608 -5.19 -24.01 -31.92
CA THR A 608 -5.75 -23.96 -33.25
C THR A 608 -5.09 -22.83 -34.04
N ASP A 609 -4.67 -23.08 -35.27
CA ASP A 609 -4.10 -22.07 -36.16
C ASP A 609 -5.17 -21.34 -37.01
N THR A 610 -4.75 -20.39 -37.84
CA THR A 610 -5.64 -19.61 -38.71
C THR A 610 -6.32 -20.43 -39.82
N SER A 611 -5.78 -21.63 -40.16
CA SER A 611 -6.41 -22.55 -41.12
C SER A 611 -7.49 -23.43 -40.47
N GLY A 612 -7.71 -23.29 -39.14
CA GLY A 612 -8.64 -24.13 -38.38
C GLY A 612 -8.03 -25.46 -37.91
N LYS A 613 -6.76 -25.73 -38.19
CA LYS A 613 -6.09 -26.95 -37.76
C LYS A 613 -5.86 -26.95 -36.26
N LYS A 614 -6.35 -27.97 -35.57
CA LYS A 614 -6.28 -28.10 -34.12
C LYS A 614 -5.30 -29.24 -33.75
N ALA A 615 -4.50 -28.97 -32.70
CA ALA A 615 -3.59 -29.95 -32.12
C ALA A 615 -3.73 -29.98 -30.58
N LYS A 616 -3.88 -31.18 -30.02
CA LYS A 616 -3.78 -31.41 -28.58
C LYS A 616 -2.30 -31.52 -28.22
N LEU A 617 -1.83 -30.66 -27.34
CA LEU A 617 -0.41 -30.59 -26.91
C LEU A 617 -0.10 -31.57 -25.79
N GLY A 618 -1.03 -31.76 -24.84
CA GLY A 618 -0.86 -32.59 -23.65
C GLY A 618 -1.80 -32.19 -22.53
N GLY A 619 -1.61 -32.83 -21.38
CA GLY A 619 -2.35 -32.51 -20.14
C GLY A 619 -1.44 -31.84 -19.12
N VAL A 620 -2.05 -30.96 -18.28
CA VAL A 620 -1.42 -30.34 -17.11
C VAL A 620 -2.21 -30.69 -15.85
N THR A 621 -1.50 -30.79 -14.73
CA THR A 621 -2.10 -30.95 -13.40
C THR A 621 -1.81 -29.70 -12.58
N LEU A 622 -2.85 -29.14 -11.99
CA LEU A 622 -2.81 -27.91 -11.21
C LEU A 622 -3.24 -28.20 -9.78
N ASP A 623 -2.41 -27.82 -8.82
CA ASP A 623 -2.73 -27.77 -7.40
C ASP A 623 -2.76 -26.34 -6.92
N GLY A 624 -3.76 -26.00 -6.11
CA GLY A 624 -3.82 -24.73 -5.40
C GLY A 624 -2.73 -24.64 -4.34
N LEU A 625 -2.30 -23.42 -4.03
CA LEU A 625 -1.38 -23.20 -2.92
C LEU A 625 -2.05 -23.51 -1.58
N PRO A 626 -1.29 -23.82 -0.53
CA PRO A 626 -1.80 -23.72 0.83
C PRO A 626 -2.38 -22.35 1.07
N GLY A 627 -3.62 -22.26 1.54
CA GLY A 627 -4.31 -20.99 1.70
C GLY A 627 -5.29 -20.98 2.86
N SER A 628 -5.44 -19.80 3.44
CA SER A 628 -6.44 -19.43 4.44
C SER A 628 -7.20 -18.19 3.97
N GLU A 629 -8.12 -17.70 4.82
CA GLU A 629 -8.83 -16.44 4.56
C GLU A 629 -7.91 -15.22 4.56
N ARG A 630 -6.73 -15.32 5.18
CA ARG A 630 -5.75 -14.26 5.39
C ARG A 630 -4.60 -14.28 4.40
N THR A 631 -4.50 -15.29 3.54
CA THR A 631 -3.36 -15.45 2.63
C THR A 631 -3.70 -15.10 1.20
N ALA A 632 -2.77 -14.46 0.50
CA ALA A 632 -2.87 -14.18 -0.92
C ALA A 632 -2.43 -15.38 -1.75
N SER A 633 -3.20 -16.48 -1.67
CA SER A 633 -2.85 -17.81 -2.22
C SER A 633 -3.49 -18.12 -3.58
N TYR A 634 -4.32 -17.23 -4.13
CA TYR A 634 -4.81 -17.33 -5.51
C TYR A 634 -3.71 -16.85 -6.47
N TRP A 635 -2.60 -17.59 -6.50
CA TRP A 635 -1.41 -17.23 -7.27
C TRP A 635 -1.14 -18.22 -8.41
N ALA A 636 -0.81 -17.71 -9.59
CA ALA A 636 -0.63 -18.48 -10.79
C ALA A 636 0.67 -19.31 -10.76
N ARG A 637 0.53 -20.62 -10.86
CA ARG A 637 1.67 -21.49 -11.16
C ARG A 637 1.97 -21.44 -12.63
N GLU A 638 3.24 -21.54 -12.99
CA GLU A 638 3.63 -21.75 -14.38
C GLU A 638 3.68 -23.24 -14.70
N VAL A 639 2.95 -23.63 -15.72
CA VAL A 639 2.96 -25.01 -16.25
C VAL A 639 3.31 -24.99 -17.73
N ARG A 640 3.95 -26.03 -18.21
CA ARG A 640 4.43 -26.13 -19.60
C ARG A 640 3.95 -27.38 -20.30
N VAL A 641 3.62 -27.25 -21.59
CA VAL A 641 3.32 -28.35 -22.49
C VAL A 641 4.22 -28.27 -23.75
N PRO A 642 4.88 -29.36 -24.16
CA PRO A 642 5.74 -29.36 -25.33
C PRO A 642 4.96 -29.05 -26.62
N LEU A 643 5.53 -28.26 -27.51
CA LEU A 643 4.93 -27.94 -28.81
C LEU A 643 5.18 -29.00 -29.90
N ALA A 644 5.95 -30.04 -29.60
CA ALA A 644 6.25 -31.12 -30.56
C ALA A 644 4.99 -31.78 -31.14
N ALA A 645 3.92 -31.93 -30.35
CA ALA A 645 2.66 -32.48 -30.83
C ALA A 645 1.98 -31.60 -31.88
N ALA A 646 2.10 -30.27 -31.75
CA ALA A 646 1.59 -29.33 -32.77
C ALA A 646 2.33 -29.47 -34.10
N GLY A 647 3.66 -29.63 -34.06
CA GLY A 647 4.46 -29.88 -35.28
C GLY A 647 4.08 -31.17 -35.96
N ARG A 648 3.96 -32.28 -35.20
CA ARG A 648 3.52 -33.58 -35.77
C ARG A 648 2.12 -33.50 -36.37
N ALA A 649 1.23 -32.71 -35.78
CA ALA A 649 -0.10 -32.47 -36.31
C ALA A 649 -0.10 -31.55 -37.54
N GLY A 650 1.02 -30.99 -37.94
CA GLY A 650 1.15 -30.02 -39.03
C GLY A 650 0.48 -28.68 -38.75
N LEU A 651 0.31 -28.27 -37.47
CA LEU A 651 -0.23 -26.99 -37.07
C LEU A 651 0.79 -25.88 -37.36
N LYS A 652 0.33 -24.77 -37.95
CA LYS A 652 1.17 -23.63 -38.32
C LYS A 652 1.47 -22.78 -37.08
N LEU A 653 2.59 -23.06 -36.38
CA LEU A 653 3.01 -22.34 -35.19
C LEU A 653 3.28 -20.83 -35.43
N GLY A 654 3.55 -20.42 -36.68
CA GLY A 654 3.67 -18.99 -37.02
C GLY A 654 2.36 -18.20 -37.06
N SER A 655 1.21 -18.85 -36.91
CA SER A 655 -0.11 -18.22 -37.08
C SER A 655 -1.16 -18.87 -36.20
N VAL A 656 -0.92 -18.90 -34.89
CA VAL A 656 -1.84 -19.50 -33.90
C VAL A 656 -2.97 -18.53 -33.55
N LYS A 657 -4.22 -19.03 -33.64
CA LYS A 657 -5.43 -18.22 -33.48
C LYS A 657 -6.10 -18.43 -32.14
N SER A 658 -6.10 -19.65 -31.57
CA SER A 658 -6.77 -19.90 -30.29
C SER A 658 -6.06 -20.92 -29.43
N LEU A 659 -6.23 -20.76 -28.11
CA LEU A 659 -5.86 -21.66 -27.04
C LEU A 659 -7.14 -22.25 -26.43
N GLU A 660 -7.18 -23.57 -26.24
CA GLU A 660 -8.27 -24.27 -25.59
C GLU A 660 -7.78 -25.06 -24.39
N LEU A 661 -8.46 -24.90 -23.25
CA LEU A 661 -8.27 -25.67 -22.03
C LEU A 661 -9.51 -26.54 -21.80
N THR A 662 -9.34 -27.87 -21.81
CA THR A 662 -10.45 -28.82 -21.62
C THR A 662 -10.28 -29.51 -20.27
N SER A 663 -11.24 -29.31 -19.37
CA SER A 663 -11.21 -29.95 -18.04
C SER A 663 -11.29 -31.48 -18.12
N ARG A 664 -10.49 -32.15 -17.30
CA ARG A 664 -10.58 -33.60 -17.04
C ARG A 664 -11.11 -33.88 -15.63
N SER A 665 -11.25 -32.87 -14.79
CA SER A 665 -11.89 -32.97 -13.50
C SER A 665 -13.40 -32.78 -13.64
N ALA A 666 -14.19 -33.43 -12.75
CA ALA A 666 -15.65 -33.42 -12.83
C ALA A 666 -16.23 -32.00 -12.70
N THR A 667 -15.77 -31.23 -11.70
CA THR A 667 -16.17 -29.86 -11.46
C THR A 667 -14.97 -29.01 -11.07
N GLY A 668 -15.04 -27.71 -11.26
CA GLY A 668 -13.99 -26.79 -10.78
C GLY A 668 -14.04 -25.42 -11.39
N ARG A 669 -13.05 -24.64 -11.02
CA ARG A 669 -12.78 -23.31 -11.56
C ARG A 669 -11.27 -23.04 -11.61
N ALA A 670 -10.85 -22.20 -12.56
CA ALA A 670 -9.47 -21.78 -12.71
C ALA A 670 -9.43 -20.38 -13.32
N TRP A 671 -8.26 -19.74 -13.25
CA TRP A 671 -8.02 -18.43 -13.88
C TRP A 671 -6.74 -18.51 -14.67
N LEU A 672 -6.83 -18.20 -15.97
CA LEU A 672 -5.67 -18.07 -16.85
C LEU A 672 -5.23 -16.61 -16.88
N MET A 673 -4.00 -16.36 -16.43
CA MET A 673 -3.40 -15.03 -16.46
C MET A 673 -2.82 -14.71 -17.83
N ASP A 674 -2.13 -15.65 -18.45
CA ASP A 674 -1.60 -15.58 -19.80
C ASP A 674 -1.00 -16.96 -20.25
N ALA A 675 -0.64 -17.02 -21.54
CA ALA A 675 0.16 -18.12 -22.09
C ALA A 675 1.12 -17.63 -23.18
N TRP A 676 2.31 -18.25 -23.28
CA TRP A 676 3.39 -17.82 -24.15
C TRP A 676 4.11 -19.02 -24.79
N GLY A 677 4.62 -18.84 -25.98
CA GLY A 677 5.68 -19.71 -26.49
C GLY A 677 6.95 -19.52 -25.65
N TRP A 678 7.59 -20.60 -25.26
CA TRP A 678 8.79 -20.62 -24.41
C TRP A 678 9.94 -21.41 -25.04
N ARG A 679 11.15 -20.96 -24.83
CA ARG A 679 12.38 -21.69 -25.09
C ARG A 679 13.44 -21.45 -24.02
N ALA A 680 14.37 -22.38 -23.86
CA ALA A 680 15.47 -22.28 -22.90
C ALA A 680 16.47 -21.15 -23.24
N GLY A 681 17.27 -20.75 -22.26
CA GLY A 681 18.35 -19.77 -22.35
C GLY A 681 17.90 -18.35 -22.00
N THR A 682 18.78 -17.58 -21.38
CA THR A 682 18.55 -16.17 -21.04
C THR A 682 19.13 -15.28 -22.14
N PRO A 683 18.34 -14.46 -22.83
CA PRO A 683 18.88 -13.56 -23.85
C PRO A 683 19.65 -12.41 -23.19
N ALA A 684 20.54 -11.78 -23.94
CA ALA A 684 21.05 -10.47 -23.57
C ALA A 684 19.87 -9.47 -23.52
N VAL A 685 19.83 -8.69 -22.45
CA VAL A 685 18.82 -7.64 -22.30
C VAL A 685 19.09 -6.51 -23.29
N ARG A 686 18.07 -6.11 -24.04
CA ARG A 686 18.09 -4.92 -24.89
C ARG A 686 17.36 -3.80 -24.17
N VAL A 687 18.13 -2.79 -23.75
CA VAL A 687 17.56 -1.58 -23.12
C VAL A 687 17.05 -0.67 -24.24
N GLU A 688 15.79 -0.25 -24.13
CA GLU A 688 15.15 0.71 -25.02
C GLU A 688 15.10 2.10 -24.37
N ALA A 689 15.26 3.13 -25.18
CA ALA A 689 15.01 4.50 -24.73
C ALA A 689 13.51 4.74 -24.72
N LEU A 690 12.86 4.43 -23.61
CA LEU A 690 11.42 4.65 -23.45
C LEU A 690 11.14 6.08 -22.95
N PRO A 691 10.08 6.76 -23.44
CA PRO A 691 9.63 8.01 -22.86
C PRO A 691 9.21 7.80 -21.39
N ARG A 692 9.63 8.72 -20.54
CA ARG A 692 9.26 8.77 -19.12
C ARG A 692 8.12 9.77 -18.93
N VAL A 693 7.12 9.37 -18.18
CA VAL A 693 5.95 10.18 -17.85
C VAL A 693 5.92 10.49 -16.37
N ASP A 694 5.78 11.76 -16.03
CA ASP A 694 5.69 12.28 -14.66
C ASP A 694 4.49 13.24 -14.56
N VAL A 695 3.59 13.00 -13.61
CA VAL A 695 2.44 13.88 -13.38
C VAL A 695 2.88 15.02 -12.47
N GLY A 696 2.59 16.25 -12.88
CA GLY A 696 2.85 17.45 -12.09
C GLY A 696 1.70 17.78 -11.14
N ARG A 697 1.98 18.63 -10.15
CA ARG A 697 0.97 19.21 -9.27
C ARG A 697 0.98 20.73 -9.40
N THR A 698 -0.20 21.33 -9.42
CA THR A 698 -0.42 22.79 -9.50
C THR A 698 -1.43 23.19 -8.44
N THR A 699 -1.24 24.35 -7.84
CA THR A 699 -2.18 24.94 -6.90
C THR A 699 -2.66 26.28 -7.46
N VAL A 700 -3.96 26.51 -7.42
CA VAL A 700 -4.59 27.75 -7.89
C VAL A 700 -5.62 28.22 -6.88
N ALA A 701 -5.92 29.52 -6.86
CA ALA A 701 -7.08 30.05 -6.15
C ALA A 701 -8.33 29.81 -7.01
N GLU A 702 -9.49 29.61 -6.39
CA GLU A 702 -10.74 29.44 -7.16
C GLU A 702 -11.24 30.76 -7.77
N GLY A 703 -11.06 31.88 -7.05
CA GLY A 703 -11.45 33.24 -7.42
C GLY A 703 -12.96 33.49 -7.24
N ASP A 704 -13.36 34.75 -7.20
CA ASP A 704 -14.70 35.19 -6.80
C ASP A 704 -15.81 34.83 -7.78
N SER A 705 -15.53 34.49 -9.04
CA SER A 705 -16.57 34.23 -10.06
C SER A 705 -16.04 33.63 -11.35
N GLY A 706 -16.99 33.13 -12.14
CA GLY A 706 -16.75 32.62 -13.49
C GLY A 706 -16.20 31.19 -13.48
N THR A 707 -15.89 30.67 -14.67
CA THR A 707 -15.29 29.34 -14.86
C THR A 707 -13.97 29.50 -15.59
N ARG A 708 -12.92 28.91 -15.05
CA ARG A 708 -11.56 28.89 -15.64
C ARG A 708 -11.12 27.45 -15.85
N THR A 709 -10.46 27.17 -16.96
CA THR A 709 -9.88 25.87 -17.24
C THR A 709 -8.39 25.91 -16.97
N TYR A 710 -7.94 25.09 -16.02
CA TYR A 710 -6.53 24.85 -15.75
C TYR A 710 -6.09 23.51 -16.33
N ARG A 711 -4.80 23.32 -16.52
CA ARG A 711 -4.24 22.06 -17.02
C ARG A 711 -3.32 21.45 -15.97
N VAL A 712 -3.59 20.20 -15.59
CA VAL A 712 -2.63 19.39 -14.85
C VAL A 712 -1.59 18.89 -15.84
N PRO A 713 -0.31 19.27 -15.69
CA PRO A 713 0.71 18.89 -16.65
C PRO A 713 1.10 17.42 -16.46
N VAL A 714 1.08 16.66 -17.56
CA VAL A 714 1.64 15.32 -17.63
C VAL A 714 2.89 15.37 -18.49
N ARG A 715 4.03 15.58 -17.83
CA ARG A 715 5.32 15.79 -18.50
C ARG A 715 5.82 14.48 -19.10
N VAL A 716 6.21 14.53 -20.36
CA VAL A 716 6.82 13.40 -21.07
C VAL A 716 8.24 13.77 -21.43
N SER A 717 9.20 13.09 -20.82
CA SER A 717 10.64 13.31 -21.01
C SER A 717 11.33 12.12 -21.69
N GLY A 718 12.64 12.24 -21.95
CA GLY A 718 13.46 11.18 -22.52
C GLY A 718 13.68 11.32 -24.02
N ARG A 719 14.23 10.27 -24.64
CA ARG A 719 14.64 10.27 -26.07
C ARG A 719 13.95 9.16 -26.89
N GLY A 720 12.97 8.48 -26.31
CA GLY A 720 12.29 7.36 -26.97
C GLY A 720 11.31 7.79 -28.05
N GLY A 721 10.72 6.81 -28.71
CA GLY A 721 9.59 7.01 -29.61
C GLY A 721 8.29 7.35 -28.88
N SER A 722 7.17 6.98 -29.47
CA SER A 722 5.86 7.11 -28.82
C SER A 722 5.58 5.92 -27.90
N GLY A 723 4.93 6.17 -26.78
CA GLY A 723 4.41 5.17 -25.88
C GLY A 723 2.92 5.35 -25.60
N GLN A 724 2.34 4.44 -24.86
CA GLN A 724 0.94 4.53 -24.42
C GLN A 724 0.86 4.47 -22.90
N VAL A 725 0.09 5.38 -22.32
CA VAL A 725 -0.24 5.42 -20.91
C VAL A 725 -1.75 5.50 -20.72
N ARG A 726 -2.23 5.04 -19.59
CA ARG A 726 -3.59 5.24 -19.15
C ARG A 726 -3.60 6.34 -18.09
N VAL A 727 -4.38 7.37 -18.36
CA VAL A 727 -4.57 8.51 -17.46
C VAL A 727 -5.89 8.33 -16.74
N TYR A 728 -5.87 8.38 -15.42
CA TYR A 728 -7.07 8.36 -14.57
C TYR A 728 -7.26 9.75 -13.97
N VAL A 729 -8.51 10.19 -13.96
CA VAL A 729 -8.94 11.44 -13.32
C VAL A 729 -9.90 11.08 -12.21
N VAL A 730 -9.57 11.45 -10.99
CA VAL A 730 -10.40 11.16 -9.82
C VAL A 730 -11.31 12.34 -9.55
N ASP A 731 -12.60 12.09 -9.56
CA ASP A 731 -13.61 13.07 -9.18
C ASP A 731 -13.49 13.37 -7.68
N PRO A 732 -13.25 14.62 -7.26
CA PRO A 732 -12.98 14.97 -5.87
C PRO A 732 -14.19 14.76 -4.95
N VAL A 733 -15.41 14.85 -5.48
CA VAL A 733 -16.65 14.70 -4.72
C VAL A 733 -17.00 13.23 -4.51
N THR A 734 -16.94 12.44 -5.61
CA THR A 734 -17.39 11.05 -5.60
C THR A 734 -16.28 10.04 -5.36
N GLY A 735 -14.99 10.44 -5.47
CA GLY A 735 -13.84 9.55 -5.43
C GLY A 735 -13.80 8.53 -6.58
N ARG A 736 -14.68 8.66 -7.57
CA ARG A 736 -14.70 7.79 -8.74
C ARG A 736 -13.65 8.22 -9.74
N ALA A 737 -12.91 7.24 -10.27
CA ALA A 737 -11.98 7.50 -11.35
C ALA A 737 -12.61 7.23 -12.72
N THR A 738 -12.40 8.14 -13.65
CA THR A 738 -12.57 7.93 -15.10
C THR A 738 -11.19 7.73 -15.73
N ASP A 739 -11.10 6.99 -16.84
CA ASP A 739 -9.80 6.75 -17.47
C ASP A 739 -9.85 6.87 -19.00
N ARG A 740 -8.70 7.24 -19.57
CA ARG A 740 -8.47 7.26 -21.02
C ARG A 740 -7.08 6.72 -21.37
N LEU A 741 -6.98 6.04 -22.51
CA LEU A 741 -5.71 5.62 -23.10
C LEU A 741 -5.15 6.75 -23.96
N VAL A 742 -3.89 7.12 -23.72
CA VAL A 742 -3.23 8.25 -24.39
C VAL A 742 -1.92 7.80 -25.00
N THR A 743 -1.66 8.19 -26.23
CA THR A 743 -0.34 8.07 -26.87
C THR A 743 0.51 9.27 -26.45
N VAL A 744 1.69 9.00 -25.89
CA VAL A 744 2.61 10.02 -25.38
C VAL A 744 3.90 10.05 -26.19
N ARG A 745 4.51 11.22 -26.33
CA ARG A 745 5.80 11.46 -26.98
C ARG A 745 6.62 12.44 -26.15
N PRO A 746 7.94 12.34 -26.11
CA PRO A 746 8.79 13.32 -25.45
C PRO A 746 8.45 14.76 -25.87
N GLY A 747 8.22 15.64 -24.88
CA GLY A 747 7.82 17.04 -25.11
C GLY A 747 6.36 17.24 -25.52
N GLY A 748 5.55 16.16 -25.63
CA GLY A 748 4.14 16.26 -25.97
C GLY A 748 3.26 16.57 -24.75
N HIS A 749 2.08 17.17 -24.99
CA HIS A 749 1.08 17.59 -24.00
C HIS A 749 -0.25 16.85 -24.14
N ASP A 750 -0.31 15.79 -24.96
CA ASP A 750 -1.56 15.04 -25.25
C ASP A 750 -2.17 14.38 -24.00
N ALA A 751 -1.34 14.14 -22.98
CA ALA A 751 -1.76 13.55 -21.71
C ALA A 751 -2.20 14.59 -20.66
N ASP A 752 -1.99 15.89 -20.88
CA ASP A 752 -2.42 16.94 -19.96
C ASP A 752 -3.93 16.84 -19.70
N VAL A 753 -4.32 17.07 -18.44
CA VAL A 753 -5.71 16.94 -18.01
C VAL A 753 -6.30 18.33 -17.77
N PRO A 754 -7.31 18.75 -18.56
CA PRO A 754 -8.04 19.97 -18.27
C PRO A 754 -8.95 19.75 -17.05
N VAL A 755 -8.94 20.73 -16.14
CA VAL A 755 -9.81 20.80 -14.97
C VAL A 755 -10.52 22.15 -14.98
N GLU A 756 -11.84 22.12 -14.98
CA GLU A 756 -12.65 23.33 -14.84
C GLU A 756 -12.80 23.67 -13.36
N VAL A 757 -12.49 24.92 -13.03
CA VAL A 757 -12.62 25.49 -11.70
C VAL A 757 -13.65 26.62 -11.79
N ARG A 758 -14.67 26.55 -10.97
CA ARG A 758 -15.69 27.56 -10.86
C ARG A 758 -15.49 28.37 -9.60
N GLY A 759 -15.21 29.64 -9.76
CA GLY A 759 -15.08 30.56 -8.65
C GLY A 759 -16.42 30.99 -8.08
N ASN A 760 -16.42 31.34 -6.82
CA ASN A 760 -17.56 31.88 -6.08
C ASN A 760 -17.08 32.86 -4.99
N THR A 761 -17.95 33.31 -4.08
CA THR A 761 -17.64 34.21 -2.96
C THR A 761 -18.08 33.59 -1.63
N ARG A 762 -18.13 32.27 -1.54
CA ARG A 762 -18.59 31.54 -0.37
C ARG A 762 -17.46 30.72 0.20
N TYR A 763 -17.17 30.94 1.46
CA TYR A 763 -16.19 30.14 2.17
C TYR A 763 -16.46 28.65 2.01
N GLY A 764 -15.42 27.91 1.62
CA GLY A 764 -15.44 26.49 1.35
C GLY A 764 -14.23 25.74 1.89
N THR A 765 -13.86 24.67 1.26
CA THR A 765 -12.63 23.91 1.53
C THR A 765 -11.82 23.72 0.27
N ASP A 766 -10.51 23.63 0.44
CA ASP A 766 -9.61 23.27 -0.66
C ASP A 766 -10.05 21.99 -1.34
N VAL A 767 -10.14 21.98 -2.66
CA VAL A 767 -10.54 20.84 -3.47
C VAL A 767 -9.34 20.30 -4.26
N SER A 768 -9.06 18.99 -4.14
CA SER A 768 -7.98 18.34 -4.90
C SER A 768 -8.52 17.45 -6.01
N HIS A 769 -8.15 17.78 -7.24
CA HIS A 769 -8.40 16.97 -8.43
C HIS A 769 -7.18 16.10 -8.71
N ASP A 770 -7.22 14.83 -8.32
CA ASP A 770 -6.11 13.91 -8.51
C ASP A 770 -6.07 13.33 -9.93
N VAL A 771 -4.88 13.30 -10.49
CA VAL A 771 -4.56 12.68 -11.78
C VAL A 771 -3.52 11.60 -11.56
N LEU A 772 -3.80 10.38 -12.05
CA LEU A 772 -2.91 9.23 -11.93
C LEU A 772 -2.56 8.70 -13.31
N VAL A 773 -1.35 8.21 -13.50
CA VAL A 773 -0.89 7.67 -14.78
C VAL A 773 -0.27 6.29 -14.60
N LYS A 774 -0.58 5.38 -15.54
CA LYS A 774 -0.03 4.03 -15.59
C LYS A 774 0.52 3.71 -16.98
N ALA A 775 1.70 3.10 -17.04
CA ALA A 775 2.28 2.63 -18.30
C ALA A 775 1.46 1.46 -18.89
N VAL A 776 1.27 1.47 -20.19
CA VAL A 776 0.57 0.41 -20.94
C VAL A 776 1.49 -0.23 -21.95
N ARG A 777 2.21 0.58 -22.73
CA ARG A 777 3.14 0.10 -23.76
C ARG A 777 4.17 1.18 -24.11
N GLY A 778 5.44 0.81 -24.27
CA GLY A 778 6.47 1.67 -24.83
C GLY A 778 6.73 2.96 -24.04
N ALA A 779 6.38 3.00 -22.76
CA ALA A 779 6.61 4.12 -21.86
C ALA A 779 6.87 3.62 -20.45
N VAL A 780 7.55 4.43 -19.65
CA VAL A 780 7.73 4.20 -18.21
C VAL A 780 7.14 5.39 -17.43
N VAL A 781 6.70 5.11 -16.20
CA VAL A 781 6.10 6.13 -15.34
C VAL A 781 7.03 6.38 -14.16
N GLY A 782 7.36 7.64 -13.94
CA GLY A 782 8.08 8.12 -12.76
C GLY A 782 7.12 8.54 -11.65
N SER A 783 6.78 9.83 -11.60
CA SER A 783 5.76 10.35 -10.68
C SER A 783 4.37 10.04 -11.22
N TYR A 784 3.77 8.98 -10.69
CA TYR A 784 2.49 8.45 -11.18
C TYR A 784 1.28 9.28 -10.78
N ARG A 785 1.42 10.13 -9.75
CA ARG A 785 0.35 10.93 -9.14
C ARG A 785 0.71 12.40 -9.14
N GLY A 786 -0.27 13.23 -9.38
CA GLY A 786 -0.23 14.67 -9.30
C GLY A 786 -1.66 15.22 -9.34
N GLY A 787 -1.84 16.47 -9.77
CA GLY A 787 -3.18 17.02 -9.85
C GLY A 787 -3.24 18.52 -9.76
N LEU A 788 -4.46 19.03 -9.53
CA LEU A 788 -4.76 20.42 -9.27
C LEU A 788 -5.36 20.55 -7.87
N THR A 789 -4.75 21.37 -7.02
CA THR A 789 -5.37 21.80 -5.77
C THR A 789 -5.98 23.17 -6.01
N VAL A 790 -7.29 23.25 -5.88
CA VAL A 790 -8.05 24.50 -5.90
C VAL A 790 -8.17 24.96 -4.45
N ARG A 791 -7.58 26.09 -4.15
CA ARG A 791 -7.69 26.70 -2.82
C ARG A 791 -8.91 27.60 -2.78
N ASP A 792 -9.69 27.40 -1.74
CA ASP A 792 -10.71 28.36 -1.33
C ASP A 792 -10.00 29.66 -0.90
N ASP A 793 -10.32 30.78 -1.50
CA ASP A 793 -9.73 32.09 -1.22
C ASP A 793 -10.75 33.06 -0.59
N ASP A 794 -11.92 32.56 -0.22
CA ASP A 794 -12.97 33.33 0.43
C ASP A 794 -12.79 33.45 1.94
N PRO A 795 -13.16 34.57 2.56
CA PRO A 795 -13.00 34.76 3.98
C PRO A 795 -13.95 33.89 4.80
N ALA A 796 -13.45 33.30 5.88
CA ALA A 796 -14.29 32.55 6.79
C ALA A 796 -15.37 33.47 7.41
N PRO A 797 -16.66 33.05 7.50
CA PRO A 797 -17.72 33.85 8.07
C PRO A 797 -17.48 34.08 9.57
N THR A 798 -17.98 35.19 10.07
CA THR A 798 -18.01 35.41 11.51
C THR A 798 -19.21 34.69 12.11
N MET A 799 -19.01 34.17 13.35
CA MET A 799 -20.07 33.51 14.12
C MET A 799 -20.55 34.42 15.26
N THR A 800 -21.86 34.42 15.50
CA THR A 800 -22.47 35.07 16.68
C THR A 800 -23.38 34.11 17.40
N LEU A 801 -23.41 34.23 18.72
CA LEU A 801 -24.30 33.42 19.59
C LEU A 801 -25.25 34.37 20.35
N THR A 802 -26.53 34.28 20.04
CA THR A 802 -27.57 35.16 20.62
C THR A 802 -28.56 34.37 21.44
N PRO A 803 -29.04 34.89 22.60
CA PRO A 803 -30.05 34.21 23.40
C PRO A 803 -31.43 34.19 22.67
N VAL A 804 -32.08 33.04 22.68
CA VAL A 804 -33.47 32.86 22.22
C VAL A 804 -34.38 32.68 23.47
N ALA A 805 -33.97 31.84 24.41
CA ALA A 805 -34.61 31.62 25.67
C ALA A 805 -33.51 31.33 26.72
N ALA A 806 -32.79 32.37 27.16
CA ALA A 806 -31.68 32.23 28.10
C ALA A 806 -32.15 32.32 29.57
N LYS A 807 -33.41 32.60 29.81
CA LYS A 807 -34.05 32.56 31.11
C LYS A 807 -35.39 31.82 30.99
N VAL A 808 -35.50 30.68 31.64
CA VAL A 808 -36.64 29.77 31.52
C VAL A 808 -37.07 29.28 32.90
N THR A 809 -38.28 28.71 32.98
CA THR A 809 -38.72 27.97 34.15
C THR A 809 -38.39 26.50 33.98
N GLU A 810 -38.17 25.76 35.07
CA GLU A 810 -37.92 24.31 35.03
C GLU A 810 -38.91 23.57 34.15
N GLY A 811 -38.40 22.53 33.47
CA GLY A 811 -39.13 21.78 32.44
C GLY A 811 -39.16 22.44 31.09
N GLN A 812 -38.67 23.67 30.95
CA GLN A 812 -38.48 24.34 29.67
C GLN A 812 -36.99 24.21 29.22
N SER A 813 -36.73 24.41 27.93
CA SER A 813 -35.37 24.38 27.44
C SER A 813 -34.74 25.75 27.30
N LEU A 814 -33.53 25.92 27.82
CA LEU A 814 -32.67 27.02 27.47
C LEU A 814 -32.26 26.94 26.00
N LYS A 815 -32.26 28.07 25.29
CA LYS A 815 -32.00 28.13 23.87
C LYS A 815 -31.14 29.32 23.48
N TRP A 816 -30.19 29.11 22.60
CA TRP A 816 -29.40 30.14 21.94
C TRP A 816 -29.36 29.87 20.45
N ARG A 817 -29.20 30.90 19.65
CA ARG A 817 -29.02 30.82 18.20
C ARG A 817 -27.59 31.15 17.80
N LEU A 818 -26.92 30.20 17.23
CA LEU A 818 -25.65 30.37 16.55
C LEU A 818 -25.94 30.82 15.11
N THR A 819 -25.35 31.95 14.68
CA THR A 819 -25.60 32.54 13.36
C THR A 819 -24.27 32.86 12.68
N LEU A 820 -24.16 32.58 11.39
CA LEU A 820 -23.07 32.97 10.50
C LEU A 820 -23.40 34.31 9.86
N SER A 821 -22.37 35.13 9.57
CA SER A 821 -22.51 36.40 8.85
C SER A 821 -23.07 36.20 7.42
N GLU A 822 -22.80 35.05 6.82
CA GLU A 822 -23.19 34.71 5.47
C GLU A 822 -23.29 33.19 5.28
N PRO A 823 -24.00 32.67 4.24
CA PRO A 823 -24.03 31.26 3.93
C PRO A 823 -22.69 30.81 3.32
N VAL A 824 -22.28 29.60 3.67
CA VAL A 824 -21.04 28.95 3.24
C VAL A 824 -21.30 27.65 2.47
N ASP A 825 -20.33 27.18 1.72
CA ASP A 825 -20.43 25.95 0.94
C ASP A 825 -20.00 24.69 1.69
N VAL A 826 -19.68 24.84 2.98
CA VAL A 826 -19.33 23.74 3.91
C VAL A 826 -20.17 23.79 5.16
N ASP A 827 -20.34 22.65 5.83
CA ASP A 827 -20.95 22.64 7.15
C ASP A 827 -20.01 23.33 8.14
N MET A 828 -20.55 24.23 8.95
CA MET A 828 -19.80 24.93 10.00
C MET A 828 -20.23 24.46 11.36
N ASP A 829 -19.29 24.11 12.22
CA ASP A 829 -19.57 23.68 13.58
C ASP A 829 -18.92 24.58 14.63
N ALA A 830 -19.53 24.62 15.79
CA ALA A 830 -18.98 25.23 16.99
C ALA A 830 -19.16 24.31 18.19
N TRP A 831 -18.09 24.17 18.94
CA TRP A 831 -18.03 23.31 20.12
C TRP A 831 -17.99 24.19 21.35
N PHE A 832 -18.80 23.84 22.37
CA PHE A 832 -18.88 24.57 23.61
C PHE A 832 -18.65 23.64 24.79
N GLY A 833 -17.70 23.96 25.63
CA GLY A 833 -17.48 23.31 26.90
C GLY A 833 -18.24 24.05 28.01
N LEU A 834 -18.83 23.33 28.94
CA LEU A 834 -19.42 23.91 30.12
C LEU A 834 -18.33 24.49 31.04
N ALA A 835 -18.60 25.65 31.56
CA ALA A 835 -17.69 26.39 32.45
C ALA A 835 -18.41 26.69 33.76
N PRO A 836 -17.69 26.83 34.90
CA PRO A 836 -18.27 27.24 36.13
C PRO A 836 -19.11 28.53 35.97
N ALA A 837 -20.38 28.48 36.40
CA ALA A 837 -21.32 29.60 36.36
C ALA A 837 -21.45 30.25 37.74
N THR A 838 -22.26 31.28 37.86
CA THR A 838 -22.61 31.85 39.13
C THR A 838 -23.43 30.86 39.92
N ALA A 839 -23.07 30.57 41.16
CA ALA A 839 -23.76 29.58 41.97
C ALA A 839 -25.15 30.08 42.46
N PRO A 840 -26.13 29.19 42.51
CA PRO A 840 -26.06 27.77 42.20
C PRO A 840 -25.95 27.49 40.70
N GLU A 841 -25.23 26.42 40.36
CA GLU A 841 -25.10 25.94 38.98
C GLU A 841 -26.13 24.83 38.75
N LEU A 842 -26.65 24.74 37.51
CA LEU A 842 -27.42 23.57 37.05
C LEU A 842 -26.62 22.29 37.30
N SER A 843 -27.26 21.29 37.88
CA SER A 843 -26.71 20.00 38.25
C SER A 843 -27.05 18.91 37.23
N THR A 844 -26.54 17.74 37.46
CA THR A 844 -26.85 16.54 36.65
C THR A 844 -28.31 16.09 36.84
N LYS A 845 -29.04 16.55 37.86
CA LYS A 845 -30.44 16.23 38.10
C LYS A 845 -31.41 17.18 37.43
N ASP A 846 -30.98 18.39 37.14
CA ASP A 846 -31.80 19.44 36.52
C ASP A 846 -31.94 19.27 34.99
N VAL A 847 -31.27 18.27 34.42
CA VAL A 847 -31.38 17.93 33.01
C VAL A 847 -31.87 16.49 32.81
N PRO A 848 -32.59 16.18 31.72
CA PRO A 848 -33.00 14.81 31.45
C PRO A 848 -31.84 13.82 31.44
N ALA A 849 -31.98 12.73 32.19
CA ALA A 849 -30.93 11.68 32.27
C ALA A 849 -30.57 11.09 30.93
N THR A 850 -31.52 11.06 29.99
CA THR A 850 -31.26 10.63 28.58
C THR A 850 -30.35 11.61 27.85
N TRP A 851 -30.66 12.92 27.96
CA TRP A 851 -29.84 13.96 27.35
C TRP A 851 -28.43 13.98 27.93
N LEU A 852 -28.29 13.90 29.27
CA LEU A 852 -26.97 13.86 29.92
C LEU A 852 -26.12 12.69 29.42
N ARG A 853 -26.73 11.49 29.33
CA ARG A 853 -26.08 10.29 28.84
C ARG A 853 -25.70 10.41 27.38
N ASP A 854 -26.58 10.95 26.54
CA ASP A 854 -26.35 11.09 25.12
C ASP A 854 -25.26 12.12 24.81
N GLN A 855 -25.09 13.14 25.66
CA GLN A 855 -24.07 14.18 25.49
C GLN A 855 -22.71 13.79 26.09
N SER A 856 -22.67 13.06 27.22
CA SER A 856 -21.44 12.80 27.97
C SER A 856 -21.16 11.33 28.28
N GLY A 857 -22.15 10.44 28.11
CA GLY A 857 -22.10 9.05 28.60
C GLY A 857 -22.31 8.90 30.11
N GLU A 858 -22.47 10.00 30.85
CA GLU A 858 -22.56 10.05 32.30
C GLU A 858 -23.99 9.86 32.82
N LYS A 859 -24.07 9.54 34.11
CA LYS A 859 -25.35 9.37 34.82
C LYS A 859 -25.64 10.59 35.73
N PRO A 860 -26.91 10.83 36.08
CA PRO A 860 -27.27 11.90 37.05
C PRO A 860 -26.62 11.74 38.43
N ASP A 861 -26.49 10.50 38.90
CA ASP A 861 -25.94 10.20 40.24
C ASP A 861 -24.44 9.82 40.17
N PRO A 862 -23.60 10.29 41.10
CA PRO A 862 -23.97 11.29 42.14
C PRO A 862 -24.21 12.65 41.51
N GLU A 863 -25.14 13.43 42.16
CA GLU A 863 -25.43 14.79 41.74
C GLU A 863 -24.21 15.68 41.81
N ARG A 864 -24.00 16.49 40.76
CA ARG A 864 -22.87 17.42 40.62
C ARG A 864 -23.15 18.51 39.57
N PRO A 865 -22.53 19.69 39.71
CA PRO A 865 -22.65 20.75 38.69
C PRO A 865 -22.33 20.25 37.29
N LEU A 866 -23.07 20.69 36.27
CA LEU A 866 -22.84 20.30 34.88
C LEU A 866 -21.41 20.64 34.40
N SER A 867 -20.83 21.73 34.93
CA SER A 867 -19.44 22.11 34.62
C SER A 867 -18.39 21.10 35.13
N LYS A 868 -18.76 20.17 35.98
CA LYS A 868 -17.92 19.09 36.54
C LYS A 868 -18.14 17.73 35.87
N VAL A 869 -19.05 17.67 34.92
CA VAL A 869 -19.30 16.45 34.16
C VAL A 869 -18.23 16.27 33.07
N ALA A 870 -17.44 15.24 33.22
CA ALA A 870 -16.39 14.96 32.25
C ALA A 870 -17.00 14.63 30.87
N GLY A 871 -16.45 15.25 29.81
CA GLY A 871 -16.88 14.98 28.42
C GLY A 871 -18.26 15.56 28.08
N LEU A 872 -18.84 16.37 28.90
CA LEU A 872 -20.09 17.10 28.58
C LEU A 872 -19.75 18.31 27.72
N TRP A 873 -20.02 18.17 26.41
CA TRP A 873 -19.86 19.24 25.44
C TRP A 873 -21.17 19.47 24.71
N LEU A 874 -21.43 20.73 24.38
CA LEU A 874 -22.52 21.12 23.49
C LEU A 874 -21.92 21.42 22.12
N TRP A 875 -22.56 21.01 21.09
CA TRP A 875 -22.15 21.38 19.73
C TRP A 875 -23.33 21.93 18.94
N ALA A 876 -23.02 22.82 18.05
CA ALA A 876 -23.95 23.36 17.07
C ALA A 876 -23.38 23.14 15.68
N ASP A 877 -24.21 22.67 14.76
CA ASP A 877 -23.84 22.36 13.37
C ASP A 877 -24.76 23.18 12.44
N ILE A 878 -24.16 24.09 11.66
CA ILE A 878 -24.84 24.88 10.65
C ILE A 878 -24.55 24.25 9.29
N PRO A 879 -25.51 23.57 8.66
CA PRO A 879 -25.32 22.93 7.36
C PRO A 879 -24.95 23.92 6.27
N ALA A 880 -24.20 23.46 5.25
CA ALA A 880 -23.88 24.24 4.06
C ALA A 880 -25.12 24.94 3.47
N GLY A 881 -24.97 26.20 3.09
CA GLY A 881 -26.05 27.03 2.60
C GLY A 881 -27.04 27.55 3.65
N ARG A 882 -26.89 27.14 4.93
CA ARG A 882 -27.66 27.71 6.06
C ARG A 882 -26.79 28.71 6.81
N THR A 883 -27.49 29.63 7.50
CA THR A 883 -26.81 30.68 8.26
C THR A 883 -27.04 30.55 9.75
N SER A 884 -27.88 29.64 10.27
CA SER A 884 -28.12 29.53 11.71
C SER A 884 -28.62 28.19 12.17
N VAL A 885 -28.38 27.87 13.45
CA VAL A 885 -28.89 26.70 14.17
C VAL A 885 -29.18 27.08 15.63
N GLU A 886 -30.09 26.35 16.31
CA GLU A 886 -30.36 26.53 17.71
C GLU A 886 -29.56 25.54 18.58
N LEU A 887 -28.87 26.03 19.59
CA LEU A 887 -28.23 25.27 20.64
C LEU A 887 -29.23 25.21 21.84
N THR A 888 -29.50 23.99 22.36
CA THR A 888 -30.51 23.75 23.34
C THR A 888 -30.00 22.97 24.55
N VAL A 889 -30.30 23.42 25.75
CA VAL A 889 -30.11 22.69 27.01
C VAL A 889 -31.49 22.45 27.62
N PRO A 890 -32.02 21.23 27.62
CA PRO A 890 -33.31 20.92 28.22
C PRO A 890 -33.20 20.88 29.73
N THR A 891 -34.27 21.27 30.46
CA THR A 891 -34.34 21.16 31.92
C THR A 891 -35.46 20.23 32.34
N VAL A 892 -35.44 19.78 33.59
CA VAL A 892 -36.45 18.91 34.21
C VAL A 892 -37.23 19.72 35.24
N LYS A 893 -38.54 19.46 35.34
CA LYS A 893 -39.35 19.93 36.46
C LYS A 893 -39.43 18.78 37.48
N ASP A 894 -38.81 18.95 38.62
CA ASP A 894 -38.74 17.90 39.64
C ASP A 894 -39.63 18.13 40.88
N GLY A 895 -40.18 19.33 41.05
CA GLY A 895 -41.03 19.69 42.16
C GLY A 895 -40.28 19.97 43.46
N VAL A 896 -38.98 20.12 43.45
CA VAL A 896 -38.14 20.54 44.56
C VAL A 896 -38.02 22.07 44.50
N ARG A 897 -38.24 22.76 45.65
CA ARG A 897 -38.10 24.20 45.66
C ARG A 897 -36.66 24.63 45.75
N GLU A 898 -36.18 25.31 44.70
CA GLU A 898 -34.80 25.68 44.55
C GLU A 898 -34.63 27.19 44.26
N SER A 899 -33.40 27.70 44.41
CA SER A 899 -33.08 29.04 43.99
C SER A 899 -32.78 29.05 42.49
N THR A 900 -32.85 30.21 41.84
CA THR A 900 -32.48 30.36 40.41
C THR A 900 -31.10 29.79 40.17
N GLU A 901 -31.01 28.82 39.26
CA GLU A 901 -29.79 28.16 38.86
C GLU A 901 -29.23 28.70 37.54
N SER A 902 -27.96 28.48 37.30
CA SER A 902 -27.29 29.01 36.11
C SER A 902 -26.42 28.00 35.39
N VAL A 903 -26.28 28.19 34.10
CA VAL A 903 -25.34 27.47 33.25
C VAL A 903 -24.50 28.45 32.43
N ARG A 904 -23.23 28.14 32.25
CA ARG A 904 -22.31 28.92 31.40
C ARG A 904 -21.54 27.98 30.50
N PHE A 905 -21.34 28.37 29.26
CA PHE A 905 -20.48 27.64 28.35
C PHE A 905 -19.65 28.58 27.49
N ARG A 906 -18.50 28.03 27.02
CA ARG A 906 -17.48 28.73 26.22
C ARG A 906 -17.15 27.91 25.00
N GLN A 907 -16.94 28.62 23.89
CA GLN A 907 -16.47 28.00 22.65
C GLN A 907 -15.09 27.36 22.86
N LEU A 908 -14.94 26.13 22.42
CA LEU A 908 -13.70 25.37 22.46
C LEU A 908 -12.98 25.43 21.11
N ASP A 909 -11.69 25.36 21.19
CA ASP A 909 -10.84 25.09 20.04
C ASP A 909 -10.93 23.57 19.73
N PRO A 910 -11.33 23.18 18.50
CA PRO A 910 -11.59 21.79 18.17
C PRO A 910 -10.33 20.90 18.12
N GLU A 911 -9.12 21.49 17.96
CA GLU A 911 -7.86 20.76 17.94
C GLU A 911 -7.35 20.46 19.34
N THR A 912 -7.47 21.42 20.24
CA THR A 912 -6.90 21.33 21.59
C THR A 912 -7.92 20.96 22.66
N GLY A 913 -9.23 21.11 22.39
CA GLY A 913 -10.31 20.96 23.36
C GLY A 913 -10.31 22.03 24.47
N LYS A 914 -9.50 23.09 24.35
CA LYS A 914 -9.39 24.17 25.31
C LYS A 914 -10.30 25.34 24.93
N PRO A 915 -10.70 26.21 25.90
CA PRO A 915 -11.43 27.41 25.55
C PRO A 915 -10.69 28.27 24.54
N ARG A 916 -11.38 28.68 23.48
CA ARG A 916 -10.84 29.51 22.41
C ARG A 916 -10.67 30.95 22.90
N THR A 917 -9.49 31.53 22.72
CA THR A 917 -9.24 32.94 23.04
C THR A 917 -10.11 33.84 22.17
N GLY A 918 -10.93 34.67 22.79
CA GLY A 918 -11.92 35.52 22.09
C GLY A 918 -13.10 34.73 21.49
N GLY A 919 -13.29 33.49 21.92
CA GLY A 919 -14.40 32.63 21.47
C GLY A 919 -15.75 33.07 22.06
N LEU A 920 -16.81 32.50 21.49
CA LEU A 920 -18.19 32.78 21.92
C LEU A 920 -18.46 32.24 23.31
N GLU A 921 -19.23 33.02 24.12
CA GLU A 921 -19.71 32.60 25.44
C GLU A 921 -21.20 32.83 25.54
N ALA A 922 -21.87 32.02 26.34
CA ALA A 922 -23.25 32.23 26.70
C ALA A 922 -23.53 31.75 28.15
N THR A 923 -24.51 32.39 28.74
CA THR A 923 -25.06 32.04 30.06
C THR A 923 -26.55 31.87 29.97
N GLY A 924 -27.11 31.02 30.83
CA GLY A 924 -28.55 30.83 30.98
C GLY A 924 -28.91 30.71 32.45
N SER A 925 -30.16 30.96 32.78
CA SER A 925 -30.74 30.79 34.13
C SER A 925 -32.06 30.04 34.08
N VAL A 926 -32.30 29.23 35.10
CA VAL A 926 -33.52 28.43 35.27
C VAL A 926 -34.16 28.86 36.56
N LEU A 927 -35.45 29.19 36.49
CA LEU A 927 -36.27 29.56 37.62
C LEU A 927 -37.03 28.32 38.12
N ASP A 928 -37.16 28.23 39.44
CA ASP A 928 -38.02 27.21 40.06
C ASP A 928 -39.46 27.29 39.50
N ALA A 929 -40.09 26.16 39.28
CA ALA A 929 -41.44 26.01 38.77
C ALA A 929 -42.46 25.61 39.85
N SER A 930 -42.13 25.78 41.16
CA SER A 930 -42.98 25.45 42.30
C SER A 930 -44.23 26.29 42.38
#